data_5ec0c6447f277904808f2ed764ef5fa9
#
_entry.id   5ec0c6447f277904808f2ed764ef5fa9
#
_cell.length_a   1.000
_cell.length_b   1.000
_cell.length_c   1.000
_cell.angle_alpha   90.00
_cell.angle_beta   90.00
_cell.angle_gamma   90.00
#
_symmetry.space_group_name_H-M   'P 1'
#
loop_
_entity.id
_entity.type
_entity.pdbx_description
1 polymer ?
#
loop_
_entity_poly.entity_id
_entity_poly.type
_entity_poly.pdbx_seq_one_letter_code
_entity_poly.pdbx_strand_id
1 'polypeptide(L)'
;FMSLYDDVVTNGVENGYMSSTNTVSGGLGIPFHSVEELCVEAPDYGHETTSEALSYLVWAAAMRDNIVNAASKGEVTVKNTKDASTESIGDLAKAWKTMEATMIPDQQGGNFMQKGGQLSATYSDEWGQIEQYPTDMLQGNTAQNPIHQSFCSAYGSDKGLYLMHWLADVDDWYGFGGKNSSKGAQSGVTTSGSRQFTLINTFQRGEQESCWETIPHACTDLHDVGYGLNGNGGMKGFFNTEEKPAEQWSYTNAPDAEDRAIQAVYDANRWGVGDQTVSSKWGGNQSISALAGKMGDETRNNMYDKYYKKIGCQDKWANGGSDNGKHYLMNWYTSWGGALDGSWAWQIGASHCHEFYQNPLAAYALVNDSALNAGMKAQGATEDFEASLSRQMELYLWLMSKDGPIAGGCTNSWNGRYEQYPSGQATFYNMAYLEHPVYADPGSNHWIGNQVWAVQRLAELYYVVKGGNANDPQVGKTGLKLSEALEKILDRWVGWFMDNTILGKANGEKTFSAKYEPYDTTETEFTIPDLSKGITDDGESFSIPSSLIWSGQPNDWKGTYQDNNNLTCTIVGYGDGDLGCVSSLANTLIYYAKAKGVATSDMAAAKTSYENKTTASAASATELAQQSLYLGKQLLDREWNKYRDDIGLGVSDHNTNLKRLWETKLALPDGTRANGENKVLSASRYTGTMPNGDTVKDGVAFVDIRSNYKDTTGEYMSKDANGKTMYDYAKECYDAKGNTDDYYFTLHRFWHAGDIMMALGTMYELYPDMSVNDDDTPSKDLVVTPSDIEITVGESETLKPNQTGCTFDSADSTIASVDADGNVTGVSEGETTIKVSKDGKTVEVKVTVKAATTTDTTATTDVTTETTDSDVTTASTSVSSVSITPGQLLLGDTNLDGSVDVTDAVLLNKKAANVVSFNEQQTLNGDCYDQNGEIDGNDATALLKFLVHILKGLPENSSMNA
;
A
#
# COMPACT_ATOMS: atom_id res chain seq x y z
N PHE A 1 -17.79 -15.66 -6.33
CA PHE A 1 -17.80 -14.22 -6.63
C PHE A 1 -18.94 -13.50 -5.92
N MET A 2 -20.22 -13.90 -6.15
CA MET A 2 -21.39 -13.17 -5.64
C MET A 2 -21.43 -13.11 -4.13
N SER A 3 -21.02 -14.15 -3.42
CA SER A 3 -20.94 -14.13 -1.95
C SER A 3 -19.97 -13.05 -1.44
N LEU A 4 -18.77 -12.97 -2.04
CA LEU A 4 -17.80 -11.94 -1.67
C LEU A 4 -18.26 -10.54 -2.08
N TYR A 5 -18.92 -10.41 -3.23
CA TYR A 5 -19.53 -9.14 -3.64
C TYR A 5 -20.59 -8.66 -2.64
N ASP A 6 -21.40 -9.60 -2.13
CA ASP A 6 -22.38 -9.26 -1.08
C ASP A 6 -21.71 -8.79 0.21
N ASP A 7 -20.64 -9.43 0.64
CA ASP A 7 -19.93 -9.05 1.86
C ASP A 7 -19.28 -7.68 1.74
N VAL A 8 -18.59 -7.44 0.62
CA VAL A 8 -17.73 -6.26 0.41
C VAL A 8 -18.51 -5.05 -0.09
N VAL A 9 -19.54 -5.27 -0.94
CA VAL A 9 -20.26 -4.18 -1.61
C VAL A 9 -21.68 -4.05 -1.11
N THR A 10 -22.49 -5.13 -1.16
CA THR A 10 -23.91 -5.04 -0.78
C THR A 10 -24.09 -4.77 0.71
N ASN A 11 -23.34 -5.47 1.55
CA ASN A 11 -23.30 -5.31 3.01
C ASN A 11 -22.05 -4.54 3.48
N GLY A 12 -21.34 -3.88 2.54
CA GLY A 12 -20.05 -3.27 2.80
C GLY A 12 -20.04 -2.23 3.91
N VAL A 13 -21.13 -1.52 4.13
CA VAL A 13 -21.27 -0.60 5.28
C VAL A 13 -21.36 -1.35 6.60
N GLU A 14 -22.12 -2.43 6.66
CA GLU A 14 -22.27 -3.25 7.86
C GLU A 14 -20.97 -3.98 8.21
N ASN A 15 -20.25 -4.44 7.19
CA ASN A 15 -19.01 -5.18 7.33
C ASN A 15 -17.76 -4.28 7.44
N GLY A 16 -17.92 -2.96 7.37
CA GLY A 16 -16.83 -2.00 7.56
C GLY A 16 -16.03 -1.67 6.31
N TYR A 17 -16.32 -2.27 5.17
CA TYR A 17 -15.62 -1.95 3.91
C TYR A 17 -15.98 -0.60 3.32
N MET A 18 -17.15 -0.07 3.65
CA MET A 18 -17.66 1.15 3.03
C MET A 18 -18.12 2.18 4.06
N SER A 19 -17.96 3.45 3.72
CA SER A 19 -18.33 4.56 4.58
C SER A 19 -19.82 4.57 4.91
N SER A 20 -20.14 4.70 6.19
CA SER A 20 -21.49 4.92 6.71
C SER A 20 -21.87 6.40 6.76
N THR A 21 -20.90 7.31 6.68
CA THR A 21 -21.08 8.76 6.88
C THR A 21 -21.08 9.53 5.58
N ASN A 22 -20.36 9.04 4.57
CA ASN A 22 -20.23 9.67 3.26
C ASN A 22 -20.80 8.77 2.17
N THR A 23 -21.66 9.31 1.33
CA THR A 23 -22.37 8.55 0.31
C THR A 23 -22.43 9.33 -1.00
N VAL A 24 -22.68 8.61 -2.10
CA VAL A 24 -22.90 9.19 -3.43
C VAL A 24 -24.34 8.89 -3.86
N SER A 25 -25.10 9.93 -4.15
CA SER A 25 -26.48 9.76 -4.60
C SER A 25 -26.55 9.04 -5.94
N GLY A 26 -27.23 7.90 -5.97
CA GLY A 26 -27.32 7.04 -7.16
C GLY A 26 -26.04 6.26 -7.47
N GLY A 27 -25.08 6.23 -6.54
CA GLY A 27 -23.87 5.44 -6.60
C GLY A 27 -23.94 4.19 -5.70
N LEU A 28 -22.83 3.47 -5.63
CA LEU A 28 -22.51 2.49 -4.60
C LEU A 28 -21.88 3.20 -3.39
N GLY A 29 -21.55 2.45 -2.34
CA GLY A 29 -20.80 2.96 -1.20
C GLY A 29 -19.41 3.49 -1.59
N ILE A 30 -18.81 4.30 -0.73
CA ILE A 30 -17.44 4.75 -0.88
C ILE A 30 -16.56 3.76 -0.09
N PRO A 31 -15.67 3.01 -0.74
CA PRO A 31 -14.86 2.03 -0.06
C PRO A 31 -13.78 2.71 0.79
N PHE A 32 -13.47 2.10 1.93
CA PHE A 32 -12.20 2.30 2.62
C PHE A 32 -11.13 1.42 1.99
N HIS A 33 -9.87 1.72 2.21
CA HIS A 33 -8.76 0.90 1.76
C HIS A 33 -8.68 -0.43 2.53
N SER A 34 -9.01 -0.41 3.81
CA SER A 34 -9.17 -1.59 4.66
C SER A 34 -10.31 -1.41 5.67
N VAL A 35 -10.83 -2.53 6.17
CA VAL A 35 -11.80 -2.53 7.26
C VAL A 35 -11.13 -2.09 8.56
N GLU A 36 -9.91 -2.51 8.76
CA GLU A 36 -9.10 -2.20 9.92
C GLU A 36 -8.48 -0.82 9.77
N GLU A 37 -8.57 -0.04 10.84
CA GLU A 37 -8.17 1.38 10.86
C GLU A 37 -6.65 1.56 10.86
N LEU A 38 -5.90 0.61 11.44
CA LEU A 38 -4.44 0.56 11.39
C LEU A 38 -4.01 -0.46 10.33
N CYS A 39 -3.26 0.00 9.36
CA CYS A 39 -2.72 -0.84 8.31
C CYS A 39 -1.19 -0.75 8.24
N VAL A 40 -0.59 -1.70 7.53
CA VAL A 40 0.85 -1.97 7.56
C VAL A 40 1.66 -0.90 6.84
N GLU A 41 1.25 -0.52 5.66
CA GLU A 41 2.02 0.34 4.75
C GLU A 41 1.91 1.80 5.16
N ALA A 42 0.68 2.22 5.47
CA ALA A 42 0.39 3.53 6.01
C ALA A 42 -0.64 3.38 7.12
N PRO A 43 -0.37 3.86 8.33
CA PRO A 43 -1.22 3.60 9.49
C PRO A 43 -2.64 4.16 9.35
N ASP A 44 -2.86 5.08 8.43
CA ASP A 44 -4.15 5.74 8.22
C ASP A 44 -5.02 5.08 7.13
N TYR A 45 -4.61 3.95 6.56
CA TYR A 45 -5.30 3.34 5.42
C TYR A 45 -6.76 2.98 5.67
N GLY A 46 -7.13 2.62 6.88
CA GLY A 46 -8.52 2.38 7.24
C GLY A 46 -9.41 3.63 7.23
N HIS A 47 -8.85 4.82 7.01
CA HIS A 47 -9.58 6.08 6.87
C HIS A 47 -9.50 6.66 5.46
N GLU A 48 -8.71 6.06 4.59
CA GLU A 48 -8.45 6.51 3.24
C GLU A 48 -9.18 5.65 2.21
N THR A 49 -9.27 6.18 1.00
CA THR A 49 -9.56 5.43 -0.22
C THR A 49 -8.62 5.85 -1.33
N THR A 50 -8.48 4.99 -2.33
CA THR A 50 -7.62 5.23 -3.48
C THR A 50 -8.40 5.13 -4.78
N SER A 51 -7.90 5.75 -5.84
CA SER A 51 -8.42 5.54 -7.20
C SER A 51 -8.39 4.06 -7.58
N GLU A 52 -7.40 3.32 -7.08
CA GLU A 52 -7.28 1.89 -7.23
C GLU A 52 -8.49 1.14 -6.66
N ALA A 53 -8.87 1.41 -5.40
CA ALA A 53 -10.05 0.81 -4.77
C ALA A 53 -11.32 1.05 -5.59
N LEU A 54 -11.50 2.29 -6.09
CA LEU A 54 -12.64 2.64 -6.94
C LEU A 54 -12.62 1.91 -8.29
N SER A 55 -11.46 1.70 -8.89
CA SER A 55 -11.35 0.94 -10.14
C SER A 55 -11.69 -0.55 -9.96
N TYR A 56 -11.31 -1.15 -8.83
CA TYR A 56 -11.75 -2.50 -8.47
C TYR A 56 -13.26 -2.57 -8.26
N LEU A 57 -13.85 -1.57 -7.60
CA LEU A 57 -15.30 -1.47 -7.43
C LEU A 57 -16.01 -1.45 -8.79
N VAL A 58 -15.48 -0.71 -9.77
CA VAL A 58 -16.03 -0.66 -11.14
C VAL A 58 -15.95 -2.03 -11.81
N TRP A 59 -14.83 -2.73 -11.70
CA TRP A 59 -14.67 -4.04 -12.29
C TRP A 59 -15.59 -5.08 -11.62
N ALA A 60 -15.65 -5.11 -10.30
CA ALA A 60 -16.52 -6.03 -9.56
C ALA A 60 -18.00 -5.80 -9.90
N ALA A 61 -18.41 -4.55 -10.01
CA ALA A 61 -19.77 -4.20 -10.43
C ALA A 61 -20.09 -4.63 -11.86
N ALA A 62 -19.13 -4.51 -12.79
CA ALA A 62 -19.28 -5.00 -14.15
C ALA A 62 -19.48 -6.53 -14.20
N MET A 63 -18.69 -7.28 -13.45
CA MET A 63 -18.81 -8.74 -13.35
C MET A 63 -20.10 -9.16 -12.65
N ARG A 64 -20.50 -8.47 -11.59
CA ARG A 64 -21.80 -8.70 -10.96
C ARG A 64 -22.94 -8.53 -11.97
N ASP A 65 -22.91 -7.48 -12.77
CA ASP A 65 -23.92 -7.25 -13.81
C ASP A 65 -23.87 -8.34 -14.89
N ASN A 66 -22.70 -8.87 -15.25
CA ASN A 66 -22.57 -10.02 -16.14
C ASN A 66 -23.26 -11.27 -15.57
N ILE A 67 -23.01 -11.60 -14.30
CA ILE A 67 -23.62 -12.76 -13.64
C ILE A 67 -25.14 -12.62 -13.52
N VAL A 68 -25.62 -11.45 -13.11
CA VAL A 68 -27.07 -11.15 -13.00
C VAL A 68 -27.75 -11.23 -14.36
N ASN A 69 -27.13 -10.73 -15.41
CA ASN A 69 -27.64 -10.83 -16.77
C ASN A 69 -27.80 -12.29 -17.21
N ALA A 70 -26.81 -13.14 -16.96
CA ALA A 70 -26.85 -14.57 -17.25
C ALA A 70 -27.92 -15.29 -16.40
N ALA A 71 -28.01 -15.00 -15.11
CA ALA A 71 -29.01 -15.56 -14.21
C ALA A 71 -30.43 -15.17 -14.63
N SER A 72 -30.66 -13.91 -15.05
CA SER A 72 -31.96 -13.44 -15.53
C SER A 72 -32.45 -14.16 -16.80
N LYS A 73 -31.50 -14.66 -17.59
CA LYS A 73 -31.76 -15.48 -18.80
C LYS A 73 -31.89 -16.97 -18.51
N GLY A 74 -31.66 -17.38 -17.26
CA GLY A 74 -31.62 -18.78 -16.85
C GLY A 74 -30.40 -19.55 -17.35
N GLU A 75 -29.31 -18.86 -17.73
CA GLU A 75 -28.07 -19.46 -18.20
C GLU A 75 -27.20 -19.97 -17.03
N VAL A 76 -27.39 -19.41 -15.83
CA VAL A 76 -26.68 -19.77 -14.60
C VAL A 76 -27.63 -19.70 -13.41
N THR A 77 -27.39 -20.54 -12.42
CA THR A 77 -28.06 -20.47 -11.11
C THR A 77 -27.06 -20.06 -10.05
N VAL A 78 -27.29 -18.93 -9.39
CA VAL A 78 -26.43 -18.42 -8.33
C VAL A 78 -26.92 -18.97 -6.99
N LYS A 79 -26.03 -19.68 -6.31
CA LYS A 79 -26.24 -20.16 -4.94
C LYS A 79 -25.85 -19.05 -3.94
N ASN A 80 -26.33 -19.09 -2.73
CA ASN A 80 -25.84 -18.32 -1.56
C ASN A 80 -26.08 -16.80 -1.54
N THR A 81 -26.82 -16.23 -2.48
CA THR A 81 -27.18 -14.82 -2.47
C THR A 81 -28.67 -14.66 -2.62
N LYS A 82 -29.15 -13.43 -2.63
CA LYS A 82 -30.48 -13.14 -3.18
C LYS A 82 -30.55 -13.81 -4.54
N ASP A 83 -31.72 -14.32 -4.89
CA ASP A 83 -31.92 -14.94 -6.20
C ASP A 83 -31.53 -13.94 -7.29
N ALA A 84 -30.33 -14.09 -7.85
CA ALA A 84 -29.79 -13.19 -8.85
C ALA A 84 -30.67 -13.08 -10.11
N SER A 85 -31.53 -14.07 -10.36
CA SER A 85 -32.51 -14.02 -11.47
C SER A 85 -33.59 -12.96 -11.27
N THR A 86 -33.78 -12.48 -10.04
CA THR A 86 -34.73 -11.41 -9.69
C THR A 86 -34.11 -10.03 -9.66
N GLU A 87 -32.78 -9.93 -9.76
CA GLU A 87 -32.05 -8.69 -9.77
C GLU A 87 -31.94 -8.12 -11.20
N SER A 88 -31.56 -6.86 -11.29
CA SER A 88 -31.30 -6.17 -12.54
C SER A 88 -29.87 -5.65 -12.62
N ILE A 89 -29.33 -5.58 -13.83
CA ILE A 89 -28.07 -4.92 -14.09
C ILE A 89 -28.15 -3.42 -13.76
N GLY A 90 -27.01 -2.80 -13.49
CA GLY A 90 -26.91 -1.36 -13.20
C GLY A 90 -25.88 -1.00 -12.15
N ASP A 91 -25.23 -1.98 -11.56
CA ASP A 91 -24.21 -1.71 -10.54
C ASP A 91 -22.92 -1.13 -11.16
N LEU A 92 -22.60 -1.47 -12.41
CA LEU A 92 -21.53 -0.81 -13.17
C LEU A 92 -21.77 0.71 -13.25
N ALA A 93 -22.99 1.14 -13.58
CA ALA A 93 -23.32 2.57 -13.65
C ALA A 93 -23.23 3.26 -12.29
N LYS A 94 -23.63 2.56 -11.20
CA LYS A 94 -23.53 3.09 -9.85
C LYS A 94 -22.07 3.18 -9.38
N ALA A 95 -21.25 2.16 -9.68
CA ALA A 95 -19.81 2.16 -9.35
C ALA A 95 -19.09 3.31 -10.08
N TRP A 96 -19.36 3.46 -11.39
CA TRP A 96 -18.82 4.58 -12.15
C TRP A 96 -19.24 5.93 -11.57
N LYS A 97 -20.49 6.04 -11.12
CA LYS A 97 -21.01 7.24 -10.47
C LYS A 97 -20.26 7.54 -9.17
N THR A 98 -20.00 6.53 -8.36
CA THR A 98 -19.21 6.69 -7.14
C THR A 98 -17.80 7.15 -7.45
N MET A 99 -17.10 6.48 -8.36
CA MET A 99 -15.76 6.83 -8.80
C MET A 99 -15.68 8.27 -9.34
N GLU A 100 -16.61 8.66 -10.21
CA GLU A 100 -16.66 10.02 -10.76
C GLU A 100 -16.89 11.07 -9.69
N ALA A 101 -17.79 10.81 -8.74
CA ALA A 101 -18.14 11.76 -7.70
C ALA A 101 -17.02 11.95 -6.66
N THR A 102 -16.24 10.91 -6.40
CA THR A 102 -15.20 10.90 -5.37
C THR A 102 -13.83 11.27 -5.92
N MET A 103 -13.35 10.56 -6.93
CA MET A 103 -11.95 10.64 -7.35
C MET A 103 -11.69 11.55 -8.56
N ILE A 104 -12.69 11.83 -9.40
CA ILE A 104 -12.51 12.81 -10.47
C ILE A 104 -12.83 14.19 -9.90
N PRO A 105 -11.84 15.08 -9.74
CA PRO A 105 -12.01 16.31 -8.99
C PRO A 105 -12.86 17.36 -9.71
N ASP A 106 -13.61 18.14 -8.94
CA ASP A 106 -14.18 19.39 -9.38
C ASP A 106 -13.09 20.45 -9.38
N GLN A 107 -12.62 20.83 -10.56
CA GLN A 107 -11.51 21.76 -10.67
C GLN A 107 -12.01 23.19 -10.55
N GLN A 108 -11.52 23.88 -9.53
CA GLN A 108 -12.01 25.19 -9.12
C GLN A 108 -11.86 26.25 -10.20
N GLY A 109 -12.92 27.02 -10.39
CA GLY A 109 -12.95 28.15 -11.29
C GLY A 109 -12.94 27.81 -12.78
N GLY A 110 -12.99 26.56 -13.15
CA GLY A 110 -12.99 26.11 -14.56
C GLY A 110 -11.78 26.56 -15.37
N ASN A 111 -10.70 26.95 -14.70
CA ASN A 111 -9.66 27.74 -15.32
C ASN A 111 -8.44 26.95 -15.78
N PHE A 112 -8.31 25.69 -15.35
CA PHE A 112 -7.16 24.89 -15.72
C PHE A 112 -7.01 24.78 -17.25
N MET A 113 -8.07 24.38 -17.93
CA MET A 113 -8.08 24.27 -19.38
C MET A 113 -8.21 25.65 -20.06
N GLN A 114 -8.84 26.62 -19.44
CA GLN A 114 -9.05 27.96 -20.00
C GLN A 114 -7.79 28.81 -20.01
N LYS A 115 -6.93 28.71 -19.03
CA LYS A 115 -5.60 29.33 -19.06
C LYS A 115 -4.69 28.70 -20.10
N GLY A 116 -5.31 27.95 -20.92
CA GLY A 116 -4.86 27.14 -21.97
C GLY A 116 -3.70 27.58 -22.78
N GLY A 117 -3.03 26.62 -23.26
CA GLY A 117 -1.81 26.76 -24.00
C GLY A 117 -0.60 27.02 -23.13
N GLN A 118 -0.75 27.11 -21.82
CA GLN A 118 0.37 27.41 -20.93
C GLN A 118 0.38 26.54 -19.68
N LEU A 119 -0.03 25.28 -19.80
CA LEU A 119 0.32 24.29 -18.80
C LEU A 119 1.81 24.04 -18.92
N SER A 120 2.57 24.71 -18.10
CA SER A 120 4.02 24.71 -18.16
C SER A 120 4.60 24.09 -16.93
N ALA A 121 5.69 23.36 -17.12
CA ALA A 121 6.50 22.84 -16.04
C ALA A 121 7.97 23.15 -16.29
N THR A 122 8.70 23.37 -15.23
CA THR A 122 10.12 23.61 -15.27
C THR A 122 10.84 22.65 -14.34
N TYR A 123 12.10 22.37 -14.64
CA TYR A 123 12.91 21.51 -13.80
C TYR A 123 12.99 22.03 -12.36
N SER A 124 12.82 21.13 -11.43
CA SER A 124 13.05 21.32 -10.00
C SER A 124 13.94 20.19 -9.51
N ASP A 125 14.98 20.51 -8.75
CA ASP A 125 15.84 19.51 -8.11
C ASP A 125 15.17 19.01 -6.80
N GLU A 126 14.18 18.18 -6.95
CA GLU A 126 13.43 17.62 -5.83
C GLU A 126 14.27 16.72 -4.95
N TRP A 127 15.26 16.09 -5.55
CA TRP A 127 16.05 15.05 -4.94
C TRP A 127 17.29 15.58 -4.25
N GLY A 128 17.96 16.55 -4.83
CA GLY A 128 19.17 17.13 -4.29
C GLY A 128 18.97 18.36 -3.42
N GLN A 129 17.80 18.98 -3.52
CA GLN A 129 17.47 20.20 -2.79
C GLN A 129 16.02 20.14 -2.28
N ILE A 130 15.72 19.09 -1.58
CA ILE A 130 14.39 18.78 -1.03
C ILE A 130 13.87 19.93 -0.16
N GLU A 131 14.75 20.63 0.54
CA GLU A 131 14.41 21.82 1.32
C GLU A 131 13.83 22.96 0.46
N GLN A 132 14.02 22.92 -0.84
CA GLN A 132 13.43 23.89 -1.78
C GLN A 132 12.11 23.42 -2.38
N TYR A 133 11.72 22.20 -2.11
CA TYR A 133 10.45 21.65 -2.56
C TYR A 133 9.32 21.95 -1.57
N PRO A 134 8.12 22.35 -1.98
CA PRO A 134 7.71 22.74 -3.33
C PRO A 134 8.47 23.97 -3.85
N THR A 135 8.78 23.97 -5.14
CA THR A 135 9.66 24.96 -5.77
C THR A 135 8.88 26.01 -6.53
N ASP A 136 9.53 27.14 -6.72
CA ASP A 136 9.00 28.20 -7.57
C ASP A 136 8.98 27.77 -9.05
N MET A 137 7.93 28.13 -9.77
CA MET A 137 7.88 27.94 -11.21
C MET A 137 8.81 28.96 -11.87
N LEU A 138 9.93 28.47 -12.41
CA LEU A 138 10.90 29.32 -13.08
C LEU A 138 10.40 29.76 -14.45
N GLN A 139 10.14 31.03 -14.60
CA GLN A 139 9.72 31.59 -15.88
C GLN A 139 10.87 31.61 -16.88
N GLY A 140 10.59 31.24 -18.13
CA GLY A 140 11.54 31.30 -19.23
C GLY A 140 12.19 29.97 -19.62
N ASN A 141 12.16 28.95 -18.74
CA ASN A 141 12.64 27.58 -19.04
C ASN A 141 11.53 26.54 -19.03
N THR A 142 10.30 26.98 -19.15
CA THR A 142 9.11 26.14 -19.11
C THR A 142 8.88 25.47 -20.47
N ALA A 143 8.57 24.19 -20.44
CA ALA A 143 7.98 23.49 -21.56
C ALA A 143 6.45 23.45 -21.41
N GLN A 144 5.75 23.33 -22.50
CA GLN A 144 4.30 23.27 -22.52
C GLN A 144 3.82 21.87 -22.81
N ASN A 145 2.65 21.52 -22.26
CA ASN A 145 1.96 20.28 -22.61
C ASN A 145 1.56 20.30 -24.10
N PRO A 146 2.10 19.43 -24.95
CA PRO A 146 1.88 19.50 -26.40
C PRO A 146 0.48 19.08 -26.85
N ILE A 147 -0.26 18.33 -26.02
CA ILE A 147 -1.61 17.86 -26.38
C ILE A 147 -2.72 18.65 -25.70
N HIS A 148 -2.41 19.63 -24.86
CA HIS A 148 -3.38 20.43 -24.14
C HIS A 148 -4.43 21.08 -25.04
N GLN A 149 -3.99 21.72 -26.13
CA GLN A 149 -4.89 22.37 -27.06
C GLN A 149 -5.83 21.40 -27.78
N SER A 150 -5.38 20.18 -28.03
CA SER A 150 -6.21 19.11 -28.58
C SER A 150 -7.34 18.71 -27.63
N PHE A 151 -7.05 18.60 -26.33
CA PHE A 151 -8.08 18.34 -25.32
C PHE A 151 -9.08 19.51 -25.19
N CYS A 152 -8.59 20.74 -25.15
CA CYS A 152 -9.48 21.92 -25.14
C CYS A 152 -10.43 21.93 -26.33
N SER A 153 -9.93 21.58 -27.50
CA SER A 153 -10.73 21.54 -28.72
C SER A 153 -11.77 20.41 -28.74
N ALA A 154 -11.41 19.25 -28.13
CA ALA A 154 -12.26 18.06 -28.12
C ALA A 154 -13.34 18.10 -27.03
N TYR A 155 -12.99 18.56 -25.82
CA TYR A 155 -13.81 18.43 -24.62
C TYR A 155 -14.26 19.77 -24.02
N GLY A 156 -13.82 20.88 -24.57
CA GLY A 156 -14.02 22.19 -24.00
C GLY A 156 -12.91 22.54 -22.99
N SER A 157 -12.83 23.81 -22.63
CA SER A 157 -11.77 24.33 -21.77
C SER A 157 -12.26 24.72 -20.36
N ASP A 158 -13.50 24.36 -20.01
CA ASP A 158 -14.18 24.84 -18.82
C ASP A 158 -14.23 23.86 -17.66
N LYS A 159 -13.76 22.61 -17.83
CA LYS A 159 -13.95 21.55 -16.84
C LYS A 159 -12.68 20.86 -16.31
N GLY A 160 -11.54 21.09 -16.91
CA GLY A 160 -10.30 20.41 -16.53
C GLY A 160 -10.17 18.98 -17.09
N LEU A 161 -9.33 18.16 -16.48
CA LEU A 161 -9.06 16.78 -16.89
C LEU A 161 -10.04 15.79 -16.25
N TYR A 162 -10.47 14.80 -17.02
CA TYR A 162 -11.28 13.68 -16.57
C TYR A 162 -10.39 12.52 -16.13
N LEU A 163 -9.53 12.78 -15.15
CA LEU A 163 -8.63 11.84 -14.51
C LEU A 163 -8.92 11.77 -13.02
N MET A 164 -8.64 10.64 -12.42
CA MET A 164 -8.82 10.45 -10.98
C MET A 164 -7.66 11.08 -10.20
N HIS A 165 -7.96 11.68 -9.07
CA HIS A 165 -6.94 11.87 -8.05
C HIS A 165 -6.74 10.56 -7.30
N TRP A 166 -5.53 10.29 -6.84
CA TRP A 166 -5.16 8.97 -6.38
C TRP A 166 -5.57 8.63 -4.94
N LEU A 167 -5.75 9.62 -4.06
CA LEU A 167 -5.91 9.42 -2.62
C LEU A 167 -6.96 10.36 -2.01
N ALA A 168 -7.78 9.84 -1.12
CA ALA A 168 -8.77 10.64 -0.41
C ALA A 168 -8.92 10.18 1.05
N ASP A 169 -9.17 11.15 1.91
CA ASP A 169 -9.66 10.97 3.28
C ASP A 169 -11.17 10.78 3.24
N VAL A 170 -11.63 9.60 3.60
CA VAL A 170 -13.05 9.23 3.45
C VAL A 170 -13.91 9.83 4.56
N ASP A 171 -13.37 10.01 5.75
CA ASP A 171 -14.13 10.28 6.96
C ASP A 171 -13.61 11.47 7.80
N ASP A 172 -12.88 12.38 7.16
CA ASP A 172 -12.30 13.58 7.79
C ASP A 172 -11.29 13.25 8.90
N TRP A 173 -10.55 12.16 8.73
CA TRP A 173 -9.52 11.72 9.68
C TRP A 173 -8.47 12.80 9.93
N TYR A 174 -8.05 13.50 8.87
CA TYR A 174 -7.07 14.58 8.94
C TYR A 174 -7.69 15.94 9.33
N GLY A 175 -9.01 16.06 9.35
CA GLY A 175 -9.73 17.27 9.72
C GLY A 175 -9.70 18.38 8.68
N PHE A 176 -9.33 18.12 7.45
CA PHE A 176 -9.23 19.13 6.40
C PHE A 176 -10.58 19.57 5.82
N GLY A 177 -11.59 18.71 5.91
CA GLY A 177 -12.92 18.99 5.41
C GLY A 177 -13.78 19.83 6.34
N GLY A 178 -13.59 19.69 7.65
CA GLY A 178 -14.54 20.14 8.66
C GLY A 178 -14.77 21.65 8.77
N LYS A 179 -13.81 22.49 8.42
CA LYS A 179 -13.94 23.95 8.54
C LYS A 179 -14.44 24.65 7.28
N ASN A 180 -14.35 24.01 6.15
CA ASN A 180 -14.71 24.59 4.88
C ASN A 180 -15.42 23.60 3.97
N SER A 181 -16.59 23.19 4.41
CA SER A 181 -17.38 22.11 3.80
C SER A 181 -17.64 22.26 2.30
N SER A 182 -17.75 23.49 1.83
CA SER A 182 -17.98 23.76 0.41
C SER A 182 -16.76 23.55 -0.47
N LYS A 183 -15.57 23.43 0.12
CA LYS A 183 -14.29 23.25 -0.57
C LYS A 183 -13.62 21.92 -0.26
N GLY A 184 -13.92 21.30 0.86
CA GLY A 184 -13.37 20.00 1.25
C GLY A 184 -14.08 18.81 0.62
N ALA A 185 -15.42 18.83 0.59
CA ALA A 185 -16.20 17.76 0.01
C ALA A 185 -16.24 17.83 -1.53
N GLN A 186 -16.19 16.67 -2.17
CA GLN A 186 -16.36 16.58 -3.62
C GLN A 186 -17.82 16.76 -4.03
N SER A 187 -18.03 17.32 -5.23
CA SER A 187 -19.38 17.44 -5.81
C SER A 187 -19.99 16.05 -6.01
N GLY A 188 -21.19 15.87 -5.48
CA GLY A 188 -21.91 14.59 -5.54
C GLY A 188 -21.68 13.65 -4.35
N VAL A 189 -20.75 13.96 -3.44
CA VAL A 189 -20.62 13.30 -2.17
C VAL A 189 -21.49 13.99 -1.12
N THR A 190 -22.35 13.21 -0.46
CA THR A 190 -23.21 13.68 0.63
C THR A 190 -22.64 13.23 1.96
N THR A 191 -22.48 14.15 2.89
CA THR A 191 -21.91 13.92 4.22
C THR A 191 -22.99 13.90 5.27
N SER A 192 -22.97 12.93 6.17
CA SER A 192 -23.78 12.95 7.39
C SER A 192 -22.91 13.40 8.56
N GLY A 193 -23.27 14.54 9.17
CA GLY A 193 -22.48 15.10 10.28
C GLY A 193 -21.32 15.98 9.87
N SER A 194 -20.27 16.03 10.69
CA SER A 194 -19.11 16.91 10.52
C SER A 194 -17.95 16.27 9.74
N ARG A 195 -17.98 14.96 9.55
CA ARG A 195 -16.91 14.19 8.90
C ARG A 195 -17.07 14.24 7.38
N GLN A 196 -16.19 14.92 6.70
CA GLN A 196 -16.32 15.20 5.27
C GLN A 196 -15.27 14.45 4.45
N PHE A 197 -15.70 13.95 3.29
CA PHE A 197 -14.80 13.41 2.28
C PHE A 197 -13.89 14.52 1.74
N THR A 198 -12.58 14.29 1.69
CA THR A 198 -11.60 15.27 1.23
C THR A 198 -10.50 14.59 0.42
N LEU A 199 -10.18 15.15 -0.76
CA LEU A 199 -8.98 14.73 -1.48
C LEU A 199 -7.74 15.18 -0.71
N ILE A 200 -6.78 14.29 -0.58
CA ILE A 200 -5.55 14.51 0.18
C ILE A 200 -4.34 14.06 -0.65
N ASN A 201 -3.15 14.35 -0.15
CA ASN A 201 -1.93 13.79 -0.72
C ASN A 201 -0.93 13.48 0.39
N THR A 202 -0.06 12.50 0.13
CA THR A 202 1.10 12.21 0.95
C THR A 202 2.35 12.38 0.13
N PHE A 203 3.42 12.84 0.75
CA PHE A 203 4.69 13.05 0.07
C PHE A 203 5.78 12.19 0.66
N GLN A 204 6.45 11.47 -0.22
CA GLN A 204 7.80 10.99 0.04
C GLN A 204 8.77 11.93 -0.67
N ARG A 205 9.57 12.65 0.11
CA ARG A 205 10.45 13.70 -0.40
C ARG A 205 11.90 13.28 -0.55
N GLY A 206 12.18 12.03 -0.42
CA GLY A 206 13.48 11.43 -0.59
C GLY A 206 13.43 9.94 -0.37
N GLU A 207 14.49 9.24 -0.72
CA GLU A 207 14.56 7.79 -0.67
C GLU A 207 14.25 7.19 0.70
N GLN A 208 14.66 7.90 1.75
CA GLN A 208 14.59 7.43 3.12
C GLN A 208 13.51 8.14 3.94
N GLU A 209 12.78 9.05 3.33
CA GLU A 209 11.76 9.81 4.03
C GLU A 209 10.43 9.07 4.04
N SER A 210 9.79 9.04 5.19
CA SER A 210 8.44 8.48 5.31
C SER A 210 7.44 9.26 4.47
N CYS A 211 6.57 8.57 3.74
CA CYS A 211 5.46 9.16 3.00
C CYS A 211 4.25 9.50 3.89
N TRP A 212 4.37 9.40 5.20
CA TRP A 212 3.25 9.52 6.13
C TRP A 212 2.83 10.96 6.44
N GLU A 213 3.55 11.95 5.95
CA GLU A 213 3.13 13.32 6.11
C GLU A 213 2.04 13.67 5.09
N THR A 214 0.83 13.77 5.56
CA THR A 214 -0.35 14.06 4.76
C THR A 214 -0.66 15.55 4.79
N ILE A 215 -1.03 16.08 3.64
CA ILE A 215 -1.39 17.48 3.45
C ILE A 215 -2.76 17.58 2.79
N PRO A 216 -3.51 18.66 3.05
CA PRO A 216 -4.72 18.92 2.31
C PRO A 216 -4.38 19.12 0.83
N HIS A 217 -5.23 18.60 -0.02
CA HIS A 217 -5.05 18.74 -1.44
C HIS A 217 -6.12 19.63 -2.05
N ALA A 218 -5.72 20.36 -2.98
CA ALA A 218 -6.43 20.79 -4.15
C ALA A 218 -7.57 21.76 -4.06
N CYS A 219 -8.67 21.45 -3.52
CA CYS A 219 -9.84 22.34 -3.48
C CYS A 219 -9.86 23.21 -2.24
N THR A 220 -8.79 23.14 -1.46
CA THR A 220 -8.75 23.74 -0.14
C THR A 220 -7.98 25.05 -0.19
N ASP A 221 -8.60 26.13 0.21
CA ASP A 221 -7.91 27.33 0.61
C ASP A 221 -7.22 27.02 1.95
N LEU A 222 -5.94 26.89 1.92
CA LEU A 222 -5.15 26.53 3.10
C LEU A 222 -5.29 27.53 4.24
N HIS A 223 -5.60 28.79 3.93
CA HIS A 223 -5.94 29.79 4.93
C HIS A 223 -7.28 29.51 5.61
N ASP A 224 -8.28 29.12 4.83
CA ASP A 224 -9.64 28.92 5.35
C ASP A 224 -9.71 27.74 6.33
N VAL A 225 -8.90 26.71 6.14
CA VAL A 225 -8.83 25.57 7.06
C VAL A 225 -7.89 25.80 8.23
N GLY A 226 -7.16 26.91 8.23
CA GLY A 226 -6.23 27.28 9.30
C GLY A 226 -4.90 26.54 9.28
N TYR A 227 -4.73 25.56 8.41
CA TYR A 227 -3.47 24.85 8.22
C TYR A 227 -2.48 25.74 7.49
N GLY A 228 -1.30 25.86 8.04
CA GLY A 228 -0.31 26.73 7.45
C GLY A 228 -0.40 28.20 7.86
N LEU A 229 -1.36 28.62 8.68
CA LEU A 229 -1.35 29.92 9.34
C LEU A 229 -0.33 29.89 10.50
N ASN A 230 0.87 29.50 10.21
CA ASN A 230 2.00 29.52 11.13
C ASN A 230 2.86 30.75 10.87
N GLY A 231 3.94 30.91 11.63
CA GLY A 231 4.89 32.01 11.45
C GLY A 231 5.57 32.06 10.07
N ASN A 232 5.42 31.03 9.28
CA ASN A 232 5.98 30.91 7.92
C ASN A 232 4.98 31.27 6.82
N GLY A 233 3.76 31.68 7.17
CA GLY A 233 2.73 32.12 6.23
C GLY A 233 1.97 30.99 5.53
N GLY A 234 2.05 29.75 6.07
CA GLY A 234 1.26 28.63 5.59
C GLY A 234 2.02 27.62 4.75
N MET A 235 1.31 26.59 4.29
CA MET A 235 1.85 25.53 3.46
C MET A 235 1.99 25.99 1.99
N LYS A 236 3.11 25.68 1.34
CA LYS A 236 3.29 25.89 -0.08
C LYS A 236 2.74 24.72 -0.87
N GLY A 237 2.06 25.01 -1.99
CA GLY A 237 1.73 24.01 -2.98
C GLY A 237 2.98 23.53 -3.77
N PHE A 238 2.77 22.62 -4.74
CA PHE A 238 3.88 22.06 -5.53
C PHE A 238 4.71 23.11 -6.24
N PHE A 239 4.04 24.05 -6.90
CA PHE A 239 4.71 25.19 -7.52
C PHE A 239 4.15 26.48 -6.93
N ASN A 240 4.99 27.46 -6.83
CA ASN A 240 4.67 28.73 -6.23
C ASN A 240 5.37 29.83 -7.02
N THR A 241 4.70 30.93 -7.26
CA THR A 241 5.24 32.13 -7.93
C THR A 241 5.52 33.27 -6.96
N GLU A 242 5.25 33.06 -5.66
CA GLU A 242 5.36 34.08 -4.62
C GLU A 242 6.13 33.57 -3.40
N GLU A 243 6.65 34.46 -2.58
CA GLU A 243 7.30 34.13 -1.29
C GLU A 243 6.32 33.52 -0.28
N LYS A 244 5.03 33.83 -0.42
CA LYS A 244 3.96 33.30 0.44
C LYS A 244 3.37 32.04 -0.16
N PRO A 245 2.77 31.16 0.65
CA PRO A 245 1.98 30.05 0.15
C PRO A 245 0.91 30.59 -0.80
N ALA A 246 0.92 30.12 -2.04
CA ALA A 246 -0.09 30.51 -3.00
C ALA A 246 -1.38 29.75 -2.72
N GLU A 247 -2.51 30.44 -2.84
CA GLU A 247 -3.82 29.81 -2.93
C GLU A 247 -3.89 29.04 -4.24
N GLN A 248 -3.76 27.72 -4.17
CA GLN A 248 -3.73 26.88 -5.34
C GLN A 248 -4.40 25.54 -5.09
N TRP A 249 -4.71 24.88 -6.18
CA TRP A 249 -5.20 23.52 -6.22
C TRP A 249 -4.20 22.64 -6.99
N SER A 250 -4.16 21.35 -6.68
CA SER A 250 -3.38 20.39 -7.42
C SER A 250 -3.91 18.96 -7.26
N TYR A 251 -3.81 18.18 -8.30
CA TYR A 251 -4.25 16.78 -8.34
C TYR A 251 -3.16 15.91 -8.94
N THR A 252 -3.19 14.64 -8.60
CA THR A 252 -2.23 13.65 -9.11
C THR A 252 -2.99 12.37 -9.43
N ASN A 253 -2.83 11.84 -10.64
CA ASN A 253 -3.36 10.54 -10.99
C ASN A 253 -2.31 9.43 -10.85
N ALA A 254 -2.80 8.19 -10.71
CA ALA A 254 -2.04 6.96 -10.86
C ALA A 254 -2.70 6.15 -11.98
N PRO A 255 -2.10 6.09 -13.17
CA PRO A 255 -2.79 5.65 -14.40
C PRO A 255 -3.22 4.18 -14.41
N ASP A 256 -2.67 3.35 -13.54
CA ASP A 256 -3.10 1.96 -13.38
C ASP A 256 -4.57 1.85 -12.96
N ALA A 257 -5.07 2.80 -12.17
CA ALA A 257 -6.46 2.85 -11.76
C ALA A 257 -7.39 3.27 -12.90
N GLU A 258 -7.03 4.29 -13.69
CA GLU A 258 -7.77 4.66 -14.90
C GLU A 258 -7.79 3.50 -15.89
N ASP A 259 -6.65 2.88 -16.12
CA ASP A 259 -6.53 1.76 -17.05
C ASP A 259 -7.34 0.54 -16.59
N ARG A 260 -7.43 0.25 -15.28
CA ARG A 260 -8.30 -0.81 -14.74
C ARG A 260 -9.78 -0.46 -14.90
N ALA A 261 -10.17 0.79 -14.71
CA ALA A 261 -11.53 1.24 -14.95
C ALA A 261 -11.92 1.11 -16.44
N ILE A 262 -11.01 1.43 -17.36
CA ILE A 262 -11.18 1.23 -18.81
C ILE A 262 -11.30 -0.26 -19.14
N GLN A 263 -10.44 -1.10 -18.57
CA GLN A 263 -10.50 -2.56 -18.68
C GLN A 263 -11.87 -3.09 -18.24
N ALA A 264 -12.38 -2.64 -17.08
CA ALA A 264 -13.69 -3.04 -16.59
C ALA A 264 -14.84 -2.73 -17.57
N VAL A 265 -14.80 -1.57 -18.20
CA VAL A 265 -15.81 -1.19 -19.21
C VAL A 265 -15.64 -1.99 -20.49
N TYR A 266 -14.42 -2.25 -20.91
CA TYR A 266 -14.14 -3.14 -22.03
C TYR A 266 -14.68 -4.56 -21.81
N ASP A 267 -14.47 -5.10 -20.63
CA ASP A 267 -14.98 -6.41 -20.22
C ASP A 267 -16.51 -6.42 -20.21
N ALA A 268 -17.13 -5.40 -19.64
CA ALA A 268 -18.58 -5.22 -19.66
C ALA A 268 -19.13 -5.17 -21.10
N ASN A 269 -18.43 -4.52 -22.03
CA ASN A 269 -18.80 -4.49 -23.44
C ASN A 269 -18.70 -5.88 -24.08
N ARG A 270 -17.64 -6.64 -23.79
CA ARG A 270 -17.48 -8.03 -24.26
C ARG A 270 -18.57 -8.95 -23.72
N TRP A 271 -18.99 -8.75 -22.47
CA TRP A 271 -20.06 -9.53 -21.82
C TRP A 271 -21.47 -9.06 -22.20
N GLY A 272 -21.59 -7.98 -22.96
CA GLY A 272 -22.88 -7.45 -23.41
C GLY A 272 -23.67 -6.71 -22.31
N VAL A 273 -23.02 -6.23 -21.27
CA VAL A 273 -23.61 -5.44 -20.17
C VAL A 273 -23.06 -4.02 -20.08
N GLY A 274 -22.18 -3.61 -21.00
CA GLY A 274 -21.54 -2.30 -21.00
C GLY A 274 -22.42 -1.16 -21.56
N ASP A 275 -23.57 -1.44 -22.20
CA ASP A 275 -24.49 -0.41 -22.70
C ASP A 275 -25.30 0.20 -21.54
N GLN A 276 -24.59 0.95 -20.68
CA GLN A 276 -25.16 1.63 -19.53
C GLN A 276 -24.81 3.13 -19.58
N THR A 277 -25.64 3.91 -18.91
CA THR A 277 -25.47 5.37 -18.83
C THR A 277 -25.45 5.84 -17.38
N VAL A 278 -24.76 6.94 -17.14
CA VAL A 278 -24.66 7.59 -15.84
C VAL A 278 -24.97 9.07 -15.97
N SER A 279 -25.64 9.64 -14.97
CA SER A 279 -25.75 11.09 -14.84
C SER A 279 -24.41 11.66 -14.38
N SER A 280 -23.62 12.10 -15.35
CA SER A 280 -22.26 12.61 -15.13
C SER A 280 -22.27 14.08 -14.72
N LYS A 281 -21.41 14.44 -13.79
CA LYS A 281 -21.14 15.85 -13.46
C LYS A 281 -20.49 16.63 -14.63
N TRP A 282 -20.01 15.90 -15.64
CA TRP A 282 -19.38 16.46 -16.84
C TRP A 282 -20.37 16.76 -17.98
N GLY A 283 -21.66 16.57 -17.75
CA GLY A 283 -22.67 17.05 -18.68
C GLY A 283 -23.80 16.08 -18.99
N GLY A 284 -24.74 15.94 -18.08
CA GLY A 284 -25.98 15.18 -18.31
C GLY A 284 -25.77 13.67 -18.35
N ASN A 285 -26.70 12.97 -19.00
CA ASN A 285 -26.63 11.51 -19.11
C ASN A 285 -25.62 11.10 -20.18
N GLN A 286 -24.59 10.37 -19.79
CA GLN A 286 -23.46 9.95 -20.61
C GLN A 286 -23.37 8.43 -20.67
N SER A 287 -22.96 7.86 -21.81
CA SER A 287 -22.53 6.46 -21.91
C SER A 287 -21.25 6.25 -21.09
N ILE A 288 -21.20 5.18 -20.31
CA ILE A 288 -20.01 4.79 -19.55
C ILE A 288 -18.83 4.53 -20.48
N SER A 289 -19.05 3.86 -21.61
CA SER A 289 -18.00 3.67 -22.61
C SER A 289 -17.45 4.98 -23.18
N ALA A 290 -18.31 5.99 -23.36
CA ALA A 290 -17.84 7.30 -23.82
C ALA A 290 -17.02 8.03 -22.77
N LEU A 291 -17.36 7.88 -21.50
CA LEU A 291 -16.60 8.44 -20.37
C LEU A 291 -15.26 7.70 -20.17
N ALA A 292 -15.27 6.38 -20.27
CA ALA A 292 -14.05 5.56 -20.22
C ALA A 292 -13.11 5.87 -21.39
N GLY A 293 -13.66 6.04 -22.60
CA GLY A 293 -12.90 6.51 -23.76
C GLY A 293 -12.30 7.90 -23.56
N LYS A 294 -13.07 8.84 -22.96
CA LYS A 294 -12.55 10.17 -22.60
C LYS A 294 -11.42 10.08 -21.56
N MET A 295 -11.61 9.25 -20.53
CA MET A 295 -10.58 9.01 -19.51
C MET A 295 -9.30 8.49 -20.17
N GLY A 296 -9.43 7.48 -21.03
CA GLY A 296 -8.30 6.94 -21.80
C GLY A 296 -7.62 7.99 -22.68
N ASP A 297 -8.39 8.80 -23.41
CA ASP A 297 -7.80 9.89 -24.19
C ASP A 297 -6.93 10.81 -23.33
N GLU A 298 -7.39 11.12 -22.12
CA GLU A 298 -6.70 12.03 -21.22
C GLU A 298 -5.53 11.37 -20.44
N THR A 299 -5.50 10.02 -20.27
CA THR A 299 -4.30 9.33 -19.77
C THR A 299 -3.11 9.45 -20.72
N ARG A 300 -3.28 9.92 -21.95
CA ARG A 300 -2.16 10.27 -22.84
C ARG A 300 -1.22 11.30 -22.24
N ASN A 301 -1.64 12.08 -21.26
CA ASN A 301 -0.77 12.94 -20.45
C ASN A 301 0.35 12.15 -19.78
N ASN A 302 0.09 10.91 -19.40
CA ASN A 302 1.09 10.01 -18.80
C ASN A 302 2.15 9.49 -19.80
N MET A 303 1.99 9.76 -21.11
CA MET A 303 2.94 9.33 -22.14
C MET A 303 4.13 10.28 -22.34
N TYR A 304 4.27 11.28 -21.48
CA TYR A 304 5.30 12.31 -21.61
C TYR A 304 6.28 12.32 -20.46
N ASP A 305 7.48 12.75 -20.76
CA ASP A 305 8.47 13.08 -19.75
C ASP A 305 7.96 14.11 -18.73
N LYS A 306 8.42 14.02 -17.50
CA LYS A 306 7.99 14.82 -16.35
C LYS A 306 7.85 16.31 -16.67
N TYR A 307 8.81 16.88 -17.38
CA TYR A 307 8.86 18.29 -17.75
C TYR A 307 8.79 18.52 -19.26
N TYR A 308 8.24 17.56 -19.99
CA TYR A 308 8.17 17.59 -21.46
C TYR A 308 9.53 17.72 -22.14
N LYS A 309 10.61 17.30 -21.49
CA LYS A 309 11.94 17.29 -22.05
C LYS A 309 12.09 16.19 -23.10
N LYS A 310 13.00 16.41 -24.01
CA LYS A 310 13.30 15.43 -25.05
C LYS A 310 13.68 14.09 -24.43
N ILE A 311 13.14 13.00 -24.97
CA ILE A 311 13.53 11.65 -24.57
C ILE A 311 15.00 11.40 -24.91
N GLY A 312 15.76 10.92 -23.94
CA GLY A 312 17.20 10.75 -23.97
C GLY A 312 17.97 12.03 -23.60
N CYS A 313 17.29 13.03 -23.04
CA CYS A 313 17.95 14.23 -22.53
C CYS A 313 18.79 13.87 -21.30
N GLN A 314 20.06 14.27 -21.34
CA GLN A 314 21.03 14.11 -20.25
C GLN A 314 21.60 15.46 -19.83
N ASP A 315 20.77 16.47 -19.82
CA ASP A 315 21.06 17.83 -19.37
C ASP A 315 19.79 18.46 -18.79
N LYS A 316 19.77 18.70 -17.49
CA LYS A 316 18.62 19.27 -16.78
C LYS A 316 18.20 20.65 -17.30
N TRP A 317 19.11 21.35 -17.97
CA TRP A 317 18.86 22.66 -18.55
C TRP A 317 18.44 22.61 -20.02
N ALA A 318 18.43 21.43 -20.65
CA ALA A 318 17.95 21.30 -22.01
C ALA A 318 16.49 21.79 -22.10
N ASN A 319 16.19 22.58 -23.13
CA ASN A 319 14.83 23.01 -23.40
C ASN A 319 13.97 21.79 -23.76
N GLY A 320 12.82 21.67 -23.12
CA GLY A 320 11.81 20.70 -23.52
C GLY A 320 11.29 21.03 -24.91
N GLY A 321 11.30 20.06 -25.79
CA GLY A 321 10.63 20.15 -27.07
C GLY A 321 9.29 19.43 -27.00
N SER A 322 8.25 20.05 -27.48
CA SER A 322 6.90 19.54 -27.37
C SER A 322 6.75 18.08 -27.86
N ASP A 323 7.15 17.80 -29.09
CA ASP A 323 6.90 16.49 -29.71
C ASP A 323 7.96 15.43 -29.39
N ASN A 324 9.11 15.84 -28.90
CA ASN A 324 10.21 14.95 -28.56
C ASN A 324 10.15 14.41 -27.13
N GLY A 325 9.21 14.90 -26.32
CA GLY A 325 9.04 14.50 -24.92
C GLY A 325 8.13 13.28 -24.73
N LYS A 326 7.56 12.71 -25.80
CA LYS A 326 6.63 11.60 -25.74
C LYS A 326 7.36 10.26 -25.84
N HIS A 327 7.18 9.41 -24.84
CA HIS A 327 7.76 8.05 -24.79
C HIS A 327 6.75 6.93 -25.09
N TYR A 328 5.46 7.23 -25.15
CA TYR A 328 4.36 6.27 -25.40
C TYR A 328 4.16 5.17 -24.34
N LEU A 329 4.84 5.23 -23.22
CA LEU A 329 4.61 4.39 -22.06
C LEU A 329 3.72 5.12 -21.05
N MET A 330 3.09 4.40 -20.12
CA MET A 330 2.49 5.03 -18.95
C MET A 330 3.59 5.29 -17.93
N ASN A 331 3.78 6.55 -17.56
CA ASN A 331 4.55 6.88 -16.37
C ASN A 331 3.70 6.62 -15.11
N TRP A 332 4.28 6.70 -13.92
CA TRP A 332 3.55 6.34 -12.72
C TRP A 332 2.64 7.43 -12.15
N TYR A 333 2.75 8.66 -12.61
CA TYR A 333 1.80 9.72 -12.30
C TYR A 333 1.84 10.88 -13.30
N THR A 334 0.73 11.62 -13.34
CA THR A 334 0.68 12.98 -13.86
C THR A 334 0.05 13.87 -12.79
N SER A 335 0.71 14.98 -12.46
CA SER A 335 0.19 16.00 -11.56
C SER A 335 -0.13 17.28 -12.32
N TRP A 336 -1.24 17.93 -11.94
CA TRP A 336 -1.65 19.20 -12.53
C TRP A 336 -2.28 20.08 -11.47
N GLY A 337 -2.18 21.39 -11.64
CA GLY A 337 -2.67 22.36 -10.68
C GLY A 337 -2.64 23.78 -11.19
N GLY A 338 -2.98 24.70 -10.32
CA GLY A 338 -2.98 26.11 -10.64
C GLY A 338 -3.50 26.96 -9.52
N ALA A 339 -3.48 28.30 -9.73
CA ALA A 339 -4.03 29.25 -8.77
C ALA A 339 -5.55 29.13 -8.66
N LEU A 340 -6.09 29.29 -7.44
CA LEU A 340 -7.55 29.30 -7.20
C LEU A 340 -8.25 30.43 -7.97
N ASP A 341 -7.58 31.55 -8.20
CA ASP A 341 -8.11 32.64 -9.03
C ASP A 341 -7.97 32.39 -10.54
N GLY A 342 -7.38 31.25 -10.94
CA GLY A 342 -7.18 30.89 -12.33
C GLY A 342 -6.11 31.72 -13.05
N SER A 343 -5.25 32.44 -12.37
CA SER A 343 -4.24 33.29 -12.97
C SER A 343 -3.13 32.53 -13.67
N TRP A 344 -2.82 31.32 -13.23
CA TRP A 344 -1.82 30.43 -13.81
C TRP A 344 -2.15 28.97 -13.54
N ALA A 345 -1.59 28.08 -14.32
CA ALA A 345 -1.71 26.63 -14.17
C ALA A 345 -0.41 25.94 -14.55
N TRP A 346 -0.22 24.72 -14.03
CA TRP A 346 0.95 23.89 -14.30
C TRP A 346 0.55 22.43 -14.47
N GLN A 347 1.40 21.67 -15.15
CA GLN A 347 1.26 20.22 -15.27
C GLN A 347 2.65 19.58 -15.36
N ILE A 348 2.84 18.49 -14.65
CA ILE A 348 4.04 17.64 -14.72
C ILE A 348 3.63 16.18 -14.77
N GLY A 349 4.51 15.32 -15.32
CA GLY A 349 4.39 13.86 -15.18
C GLY A 349 5.50 13.28 -14.33
N ALA A 350 5.72 11.99 -14.41
CA ALA A 350 6.91 11.32 -13.95
C ALA A 350 7.90 11.10 -15.10
N SER A 351 9.19 11.01 -14.79
CA SER A 351 10.20 10.63 -15.79
C SER A 351 10.46 9.13 -15.80
N HIS A 352 9.73 8.37 -15.00
CA HIS A 352 9.94 6.95 -14.78
C HIS A 352 8.73 6.16 -15.30
N CYS A 353 9.00 5.03 -15.96
CA CYS A 353 8.02 4.10 -16.48
C CYS A 353 8.34 2.70 -15.96
N HIS A 354 7.49 2.19 -15.11
CA HIS A 354 7.57 0.86 -14.52
C HIS A 354 6.67 -0.11 -15.28
N GLU A 355 7.03 -1.39 -15.36
CA GLU A 355 6.20 -2.41 -16.02
C GLU A 355 4.82 -2.54 -15.39
N PHE A 356 4.72 -2.34 -14.07
CA PHE A 356 3.49 -2.40 -13.30
C PHE A 356 2.43 -1.38 -13.77
N TYR A 357 2.84 -0.18 -14.16
CA TYR A 357 1.92 0.87 -14.63
C TYR A 357 1.50 0.72 -16.09
N GLN A 358 2.07 -0.23 -16.83
CA GLN A 358 1.66 -0.50 -18.19
C GLN A 358 0.39 -1.36 -18.22
N ASN A 359 -0.56 -1.00 -19.07
CA ASN A 359 -1.75 -1.82 -19.32
C ASN A 359 -1.99 -1.97 -20.84
N PRO A 360 -1.31 -2.91 -21.50
CA PRO A 360 -1.53 -3.15 -22.94
C PRO A 360 -2.97 -3.54 -23.27
N LEU A 361 -3.71 -4.13 -22.32
CA LEU A 361 -5.13 -4.48 -22.54
C LEU A 361 -5.98 -3.22 -22.64
N ALA A 362 -5.79 -2.23 -21.76
CA ALA A 362 -6.51 -0.95 -21.85
C ALA A 362 -6.16 -0.22 -23.16
N ALA A 363 -4.87 -0.17 -23.52
CA ALA A 363 -4.45 0.40 -24.81
C ALA A 363 -5.09 -0.32 -26.00
N TYR A 364 -5.14 -1.66 -25.98
CA TYR A 364 -5.81 -2.47 -27.00
C TYR A 364 -7.31 -2.18 -27.08
N ALA A 365 -7.97 -2.10 -25.92
CA ALA A 365 -9.41 -1.82 -25.82
C ALA A 365 -9.77 -0.45 -26.42
N LEU A 366 -9.00 0.60 -26.06
CA LEU A 366 -9.21 1.97 -26.58
C LEU A 366 -9.07 2.05 -28.10
N VAL A 367 -8.24 1.22 -28.71
CA VAL A 367 -8.08 1.16 -30.17
C VAL A 367 -9.16 0.33 -30.82
N ASN A 368 -9.54 -0.81 -30.26
CA ASN A 368 -10.31 -1.86 -30.96
C ASN A 368 -11.78 -1.97 -30.53
N ASP A 369 -12.16 -1.49 -29.33
CA ASP A 369 -13.57 -1.38 -28.96
C ASP A 369 -14.16 -0.10 -29.54
N SER A 370 -15.21 -0.24 -30.36
CA SER A 370 -15.78 0.90 -31.07
C SER A 370 -16.43 1.94 -30.16
N ALA A 371 -16.97 1.53 -29.01
CA ALA A 371 -17.63 2.43 -28.07
C ALA A 371 -16.61 3.23 -27.26
N LEU A 372 -15.54 2.58 -26.81
CA LEU A 372 -14.41 3.25 -26.15
C LEU A 372 -13.66 4.18 -27.11
N ASN A 373 -13.35 3.71 -28.32
CA ASN A 373 -12.67 4.50 -29.34
C ASN A 373 -13.44 5.77 -29.70
N ALA A 374 -14.76 5.66 -29.85
CA ALA A 374 -15.64 6.82 -30.11
C ALA A 374 -15.67 7.85 -28.96
N GLY A 375 -15.30 7.45 -27.76
CA GLY A 375 -15.15 8.33 -26.60
C GLY A 375 -13.88 9.17 -26.65
N MET A 376 -12.84 8.72 -27.31
CA MET A 376 -11.59 9.45 -27.53
C MET A 376 -11.76 10.47 -28.66
N LYS A 377 -11.88 11.73 -28.33
CA LYS A 377 -12.22 12.79 -29.30
C LYS A 377 -11.05 13.72 -29.64
N ALA A 378 -9.98 13.70 -28.85
CA ALA A 378 -8.83 14.55 -29.11
C ALA A 378 -7.99 14.01 -30.27
N GLN A 379 -7.46 14.91 -31.06
CA GLN A 379 -6.68 14.56 -32.25
C GLN A 379 -5.51 13.66 -31.90
N GLY A 380 -5.32 12.60 -32.69
CA GLY A 380 -4.19 11.68 -32.55
C GLY A 380 -4.35 10.62 -31.44
N ALA A 381 -5.55 10.50 -30.82
CA ALA A 381 -5.75 9.59 -29.70
C ALA A 381 -5.58 8.11 -30.09
N THR A 382 -6.20 7.69 -31.17
CA THR A 382 -6.11 6.30 -31.64
C THR A 382 -4.67 5.94 -32.02
N GLU A 383 -4.01 6.81 -32.79
CA GLU A 383 -2.61 6.62 -33.23
C GLU A 383 -1.64 6.57 -32.03
N ASP A 384 -1.90 7.37 -31.00
CA ASP A 384 -1.08 7.35 -29.79
C ASP A 384 -1.24 6.02 -29.03
N PHE A 385 -2.45 5.47 -28.94
CA PHE A 385 -2.66 4.19 -28.27
C PHE A 385 -2.23 3.00 -29.13
N GLU A 386 -2.27 3.07 -30.45
CA GLU A 386 -1.62 2.07 -31.31
C GLU A 386 -0.11 2.03 -31.07
N ALA A 387 0.52 3.19 -31.00
CA ALA A 387 1.94 3.30 -30.69
C ALA A 387 2.26 2.88 -29.24
N SER A 388 1.40 3.24 -28.28
CA SER A 388 1.55 2.87 -26.86
C SER A 388 1.43 1.37 -26.66
N LEU A 389 0.41 0.71 -27.23
CA LEU A 389 0.27 -0.74 -27.19
C LEU A 389 1.55 -1.44 -27.64
N SER A 390 2.07 -1.02 -28.78
CA SER A 390 3.32 -1.57 -29.31
C SER A 390 4.50 -1.31 -28.37
N ARG A 391 4.63 -0.08 -27.87
CA ARG A 391 5.76 0.33 -27.00
C ARG A 391 5.73 -0.37 -25.65
N GLN A 392 4.55 -0.56 -25.05
CA GLN A 392 4.38 -1.29 -23.82
C GLN A 392 4.77 -2.77 -23.99
N MET A 393 4.34 -3.41 -25.08
CA MET A 393 4.75 -4.79 -25.38
C MET A 393 6.26 -4.93 -25.62
N GLU A 394 6.89 -3.96 -26.29
CA GLU A 394 8.32 -3.92 -26.45
C GLU A 394 9.04 -3.76 -25.09
N LEU A 395 8.46 -2.99 -24.16
CA LEU A 395 9.01 -2.82 -22.80
C LEU A 395 9.02 -4.15 -22.05
N TYR A 396 7.92 -4.89 -22.05
CA TYR A 396 7.84 -6.21 -21.42
C TYR A 396 8.85 -7.20 -22.03
N LEU A 397 8.97 -7.23 -23.34
CA LEU A 397 9.98 -8.06 -24.03
C LEU A 397 11.40 -7.66 -23.64
N TRP A 398 11.65 -6.38 -23.47
CA TRP A 398 12.97 -5.86 -23.09
C TRP A 398 13.32 -6.18 -21.64
N LEU A 399 12.36 -6.09 -20.71
CA LEU A 399 12.57 -6.28 -19.26
C LEU A 399 12.51 -7.74 -18.82
N MET A 400 12.15 -8.66 -19.72
CA MET A 400 12.04 -10.06 -19.38
C MET A 400 13.43 -10.63 -19.00
N SER A 401 13.55 -11.08 -17.76
CA SER A 401 14.78 -11.65 -17.25
C SER A 401 15.12 -13.01 -17.87
N LYS A 402 16.33 -13.46 -17.65
CA LYS A 402 16.75 -14.83 -18.01
C LYS A 402 15.84 -15.88 -17.38
N ASP A 403 15.39 -15.67 -16.15
CA ASP A 403 14.66 -16.64 -15.35
C ASP A 403 13.16 -16.63 -15.64
N GLY A 404 12.61 -15.54 -16.17
CA GLY A 404 11.19 -15.43 -16.55
C GLY A 404 10.49 -14.17 -16.02
N PRO A 405 10.66 -13.75 -14.76
CA PRO A 405 10.11 -12.50 -14.25
C PRO A 405 10.61 -11.28 -14.99
N ILE A 406 9.83 -10.21 -14.90
CA ILE A 406 10.03 -8.96 -15.63
C ILE A 406 10.60 -7.93 -14.67
N ALA A 407 11.68 -7.26 -15.06
CA ALA A 407 12.48 -6.43 -14.17
C ALA A 407 12.25 -4.93 -14.38
N GLY A 408 11.80 -4.25 -13.37
CA GLY A 408 11.91 -2.79 -13.25
C GLY A 408 11.24 -1.98 -14.35
N GLY A 409 12.02 -1.05 -14.90
CA GLY A 409 11.52 -0.15 -15.92
C GLY A 409 12.61 0.73 -16.51
N CYS A 410 12.24 1.95 -16.90
CA CYS A 410 13.16 2.90 -17.46
C CYS A 410 12.87 4.33 -17.02
N THR A 411 13.89 5.17 -17.12
CA THR A 411 13.78 6.58 -16.78
C THR A 411 14.41 7.48 -17.86
N ASN A 412 13.77 8.62 -18.09
CA ASN A 412 14.36 9.70 -18.86
C ASN A 412 15.23 10.64 -17.98
N SER A 413 15.06 10.58 -16.67
CA SER A 413 15.73 11.47 -15.72
C SER A 413 16.61 10.68 -14.77
N TRP A 414 17.87 10.41 -15.18
CA TRP A 414 18.81 9.71 -14.33
C TRP A 414 19.05 10.48 -13.03
N ASN A 415 18.97 9.77 -11.91
CA ASN A 415 19.02 10.33 -10.55
C ASN A 415 17.98 11.44 -10.29
N GLY A 416 16.86 11.45 -10.99
CA GLY A 416 15.89 12.53 -10.90
C GLY A 416 16.34 13.88 -11.45
N ARG A 417 17.56 13.97 -12.04
CA ARG A 417 18.23 15.21 -12.39
C ARG A 417 18.65 15.35 -13.86
N TYR A 418 18.24 14.40 -14.71
CA TYR A 418 18.68 14.32 -16.11
C TYR A 418 20.21 14.26 -16.26
N GLU A 419 20.89 13.62 -15.33
CA GLU A 419 22.32 13.43 -15.37
C GLU A 419 22.75 12.49 -16.49
N GLN A 420 24.05 12.48 -16.79
CA GLN A 420 24.62 11.55 -17.75
C GLN A 420 24.48 10.12 -17.27
N TYR A 421 23.98 9.26 -18.14
CA TYR A 421 23.92 7.84 -17.83
C TYR A 421 25.30 7.25 -17.58
N PRO A 422 25.45 6.31 -16.65
CA PRO A 422 26.68 5.56 -16.47
C PRO A 422 27.14 4.89 -17.76
N SER A 423 28.46 4.74 -17.94
CA SER A 423 28.98 4.01 -19.08
C SER A 423 28.49 2.56 -19.07
N GLY A 424 27.93 2.13 -20.20
CA GLY A 424 27.37 0.77 -20.34
C GLY A 424 25.96 0.60 -19.80
N GLN A 425 25.30 1.68 -19.40
CA GLN A 425 23.90 1.66 -18.98
C GLN A 425 23.00 1.22 -20.15
N ALA A 426 22.22 0.17 -19.94
CA ALA A 426 21.25 -0.29 -20.92
C ALA A 426 20.14 0.74 -21.14
N THR A 427 19.68 0.85 -22.37
CA THR A 427 18.66 1.81 -22.74
C THR A 427 17.52 1.21 -23.55
N PHE A 428 16.33 1.77 -23.33
CA PHE A 428 15.09 1.52 -24.07
C PHE A 428 14.64 2.83 -24.70
N TYR A 429 14.71 2.94 -26.02
CA TYR A 429 14.39 4.17 -26.73
C TYR A 429 15.06 5.43 -26.13
N ASN A 430 16.33 5.31 -25.74
CA ASN A 430 17.15 6.32 -25.08
C ASN A 430 16.78 6.64 -23.62
N MET A 431 15.87 5.94 -23.00
CA MET A 431 15.65 6.00 -21.55
C MET A 431 16.50 4.92 -20.87
N ALA A 432 17.11 5.24 -19.74
CA ALA A 432 17.99 4.34 -19.02
C ALA A 432 17.18 3.27 -18.26
N TYR A 433 17.67 2.03 -18.24
CA TYR A 433 17.14 1.01 -17.35
C TYR A 433 17.25 1.44 -15.88
N LEU A 434 16.22 1.17 -15.11
CA LEU A 434 16.20 1.39 -13.67
C LEU A 434 15.50 0.21 -13.00
N GLU A 435 16.15 -0.38 -12.00
CA GLU A 435 15.62 -1.54 -11.28
C GLU A 435 14.38 -1.17 -10.46
N HIS A 436 14.43 -0.04 -9.77
CA HIS A 436 13.35 0.49 -8.96
C HIS A 436 12.94 1.87 -9.44
N PRO A 437 12.13 1.97 -10.50
CA PRO A 437 11.79 3.26 -11.09
C PRO A 437 10.73 4.05 -10.32
N VAL A 438 10.09 3.47 -9.29
CA VAL A 438 9.02 4.13 -8.54
C VAL A 438 9.45 4.39 -7.10
N TYR A 439 9.77 3.36 -6.36
CA TYR A 439 10.18 3.45 -4.96
C TYR A 439 11.63 2.99 -4.82
N ALA A 440 12.32 3.60 -3.88
CA ALA A 440 13.65 3.16 -3.48
C ALA A 440 13.66 2.50 -2.10
N ASP A 441 12.68 2.81 -1.24
CA ASP A 441 12.55 2.28 0.11
C ASP A 441 11.07 1.95 0.42
N PRO A 442 10.68 0.67 0.39
CA PRO A 442 11.42 -0.46 -0.19
C PRO A 442 11.54 -0.35 -1.71
N GLY A 443 12.49 -1.06 -2.29
CA GLY A 443 12.67 -1.08 -3.74
C GLY A 443 11.42 -1.62 -4.45
N SER A 444 10.89 -0.85 -5.39
CA SER A 444 9.58 -1.15 -6.02
C SER A 444 9.51 -2.51 -6.71
N ASN A 445 10.63 -3.03 -7.18
CA ASN A 445 10.68 -4.30 -7.91
C ASN A 445 11.02 -5.51 -7.02
N HIS A 446 11.03 -5.33 -5.70
CA HIS A 446 11.21 -6.45 -4.76
C HIS A 446 9.93 -7.21 -4.47
N TRP A 447 8.80 -6.51 -4.42
CA TRP A 447 7.50 -7.12 -4.12
C TRP A 447 6.91 -7.85 -5.31
N ILE A 448 6.40 -9.07 -5.08
CA ILE A 448 5.86 -9.92 -6.13
C ILE A 448 4.63 -9.34 -6.82
N GLY A 449 3.90 -8.44 -6.16
CA GLY A 449 2.74 -7.75 -6.71
C GLY A 449 3.03 -7.08 -8.04
N ASN A 450 4.21 -6.50 -8.20
CA ASN A 450 4.62 -5.89 -9.45
C ASN A 450 4.62 -6.88 -10.63
N GLN A 451 4.92 -8.16 -10.37
CA GLN A 451 4.88 -9.21 -11.38
C GLN A 451 3.45 -9.62 -11.71
N VAL A 452 2.67 -9.99 -10.69
CA VAL A 452 1.36 -10.62 -10.87
C VAL A 452 0.31 -9.64 -11.38
N TRP A 453 0.31 -8.40 -10.91
CA TRP A 453 -0.60 -7.37 -11.40
C TRP A 453 -0.29 -6.94 -12.83
N ALA A 454 0.98 -6.78 -13.17
CA ALA A 454 1.39 -6.42 -14.52
C ALA A 454 1.00 -7.50 -15.53
N VAL A 455 1.26 -8.78 -15.21
CA VAL A 455 1.11 -9.89 -16.15
C VAL A 455 -0.32 -10.40 -16.26
N GLN A 456 -1.16 -10.19 -15.24
CA GLN A 456 -2.58 -10.52 -15.33
C GLN A 456 -3.24 -9.88 -16.57
N ARG A 457 -2.96 -8.63 -16.84
CA ARG A 457 -3.48 -7.87 -17.98
C ARG A 457 -2.98 -8.42 -19.31
N LEU A 458 -1.75 -8.93 -19.35
CA LEU A 458 -1.18 -9.58 -20.53
C LEU A 458 -1.86 -10.93 -20.81
N ALA A 459 -2.18 -11.69 -19.76
CA ALA A 459 -2.85 -12.99 -19.93
C ALA A 459 -4.27 -12.82 -20.45
N GLU A 460 -5.00 -11.83 -19.96
CA GLU A 460 -6.31 -11.49 -20.49
C GLU A 460 -6.23 -11.00 -21.94
N LEU A 461 -5.30 -10.10 -22.26
CA LEU A 461 -5.08 -9.65 -23.63
C LEU A 461 -4.74 -10.81 -24.57
N TYR A 462 -3.94 -11.76 -24.09
CA TYR A 462 -3.62 -12.96 -24.87
C TYR A 462 -4.87 -13.79 -25.19
N TYR A 463 -5.74 -13.98 -24.19
CA TYR A 463 -7.02 -14.64 -24.40
C TYR A 463 -7.90 -13.90 -25.43
N VAL A 464 -7.97 -12.58 -25.32
CA VAL A 464 -8.74 -11.75 -26.27
C VAL A 464 -8.21 -11.87 -27.69
N VAL A 465 -6.90 -11.71 -27.88
CA VAL A 465 -6.26 -11.72 -29.20
C VAL A 465 -6.31 -13.11 -29.85
N LYS A 466 -6.32 -14.18 -29.05
CA LYS A 466 -6.52 -15.55 -29.56
C LYS A 466 -7.96 -15.82 -29.98
N GLY A 467 -8.90 -15.00 -29.59
CA GLY A 467 -10.30 -15.09 -30.10
C GLY A 467 -10.37 -14.80 -31.59
N GLY A 468 -11.05 -15.65 -32.33
CA GLY A 468 -10.93 -15.80 -33.78
C GLY A 468 -11.20 -14.59 -34.69
N ASN A 469 -11.66 -13.44 -34.15
CA ASN A 469 -11.91 -12.20 -34.92
C ASN A 469 -11.18 -11.00 -34.36
N ALA A 470 -10.29 -11.20 -33.38
CA ALA A 470 -9.55 -10.11 -32.77
C ALA A 470 -8.45 -9.55 -33.69
N ASN A 471 -8.21 -8.27 -33.58
CA ASN A 471 -7.07 -7.63 -34.24
C ASN A 471 -5.75 -8.13 -33.60
N ASP A 472 -4.81 -8.54 -34.41
CA ASP A 472 -3.50 -9.07 -33.99
C ASP A 472 -2.36 -8.31 -34.69
N PRO A 473 -2.10 -7.05 -34.28
CA PRO A 473 -1.13 -6.19 -34.97
C PRO A 473 0.32 -6.62 -34.71
N GLN A 474 1.21 -6.08 -35.53
CA GLN A 474 2.66 -6.22 -35.31
C GLN A 474 3.10 -5.38 -34.11
N VAL A 475 4.00 -5.93 -33.29
CA VAL A 475 4.63 -5.23 -32.19
C VAL A 475 5.90 -4.52 -32.68
N GLY A 476 5.82 -3.23 -32.88
CA GLY A 476 6.92 -2.39 -33.30
C GLY A 476 7.70 -2.95 -34.48
N LYS A 477 8.99 -3.08 -34.33
CA LYS A 477 9.93 -3.68 -35.31
C LYS A 477 10.38 -5.09 -34.92
N THR A 478 9.77 -5.70 -33.91
CA THR A 478 10.19 -7.00 -33.40
C THR A 478 10.03 -8.16 -34.39
N GLY A 479 9.17 -7.99 -35.39
CA GLY A 479 8.76 -9.07 -36.31
C GLY A 479 7.72 -10.00 -35.70
N LEU A 480 7.30 -9.78 -34.43
CA LEU A 480 6.28 -10.57 -33.76
C LEU A 480 4.92 -9.89 -33.88
N LYS A 481 3.87 -10.69 -34.05
CA LYS A 481 2.52 -10.24 -33.79
C LYS A 481 2.27 -10.08 -32.28
N LEU A 482 1.22 -9.38 -31.94
CA LEU A 482 0.82 -9.19 -30.55
C LEU A 482 0.61 -10.52 -29.82
N SER A 483 -0.12 -11.46 -30.45
CA SER A 483 -0.31 -12.81 -29.90
C SER A 483 1.00 -13.60 -29.71
N GLU A 484 1.95 -13.45 -30.63
CA GLU A 484 3.27 -14.12 -30.54
C GLU A 484 4.16 -13.50 -29.44
N ALA A 485 4.09 -12.19 -29.26
CA ALA A 485 4.82 -11.49 -28.21
C ALA A 485 4.25 -11.85 -26.83
N LEU A 486 2.92 -11.87 -26.69
CA LEU A 486 2.24 -12.28 -25.47
C LEU A 486 2.55 -13.74 -25.11
N GLU A 487 2.48 -14.64 -26.09
CA GLU A 487 2.82 -16.04 -25.87
C GLU A 487 4.26 -16.23 -25.39
N LYS A 488 5.20 -15.51 -26.00
CA LYS A 488 6.61 -15.56 -25.59
C LYS A 488 6.84 -15.11 -24.16
N ILE A 489 6.17 -14.05 -23.74
CA ILE A 489 6.26 -13.52 -22.36
C ILE A 489 5.62 -14.51 -21.40
N LEU A 490 4.39 -14.90 -21.69
CA LEU A 490 3.58 -15.71 -20.78
C LEU A 490 4.12 -17.14 -20.63
N ASP A 491 4.60 -17.78 -21.69
CA ASP A 491 5.15 -19.13 -21.59
C ASP A 491 6.35 -19.18 -20.61
N ARG A 492 7.18 -18.15 -20.59
CA ARG A 492 8.33 -18.07 -19.66
C ARG A 492 7.91 -17.68 -18.25
N TRP A 493 7.07 -16.67 -18.13
CA TRP A 493 6.61 -16.18 -16.83
C TRP A 493 5.77 -17.23 -16.09
N VAL A 494 4.79 -17.82 -16.76
CA VAL A 494 3.98 -18.91 -16.21
C VAL A 494 4.83 -20.12 -15.87
N GLY A 495 5.80 -20.47 -16.73
CA GLY A 495 6.74 -21.54 -16.46
C GLY A 495 7.53 -21.32 -15.17
N TRP A 496 8.01 -20.11 -14.96
CA TRP A 496 8.73 -19.75 -13.73
C TRP A 496 7.85 -19.89 -12.48
N PHE A 497 6.62 -19.38 -12.51
CA PHE A 497 5.69 -19.54 -11.39
C PHE A 497 5.29 -21.01 -11.18
N MET A 498 5.12 -21.78 -12.24
CA MET A 498 4.84 -23.22 -12.16
C MET A 498 5.94 -23.99 -11.44
N ASP A 499 7.20 -23.59 -11.63
CA ASP A 499 8.35 -24.20 -10.97
C ASP A 499 8.54 -23.71 -9.52
N ASN A 500 8.05 -22.54 -9.17
CA ASN A 500 8.32 -21.87 -7.90
C ASN A 500 7.10 -21.71 -6.98
N THR A 501 5.90 -22.08 -7.39
CA THR A 501 4.71 -22.09 -6.54
C THR A 501 4.58 -23.43 -5.83
N ILE A 502 4.26 -23.38 -4.55
CA ILE A 502 4.15 -24.54 -3.67
C ILE A 502 2.67 -24.79 -3.39
N LEU A 503 2.17 -25.98 -3.70
CA LEU A 503 0.94 -26.53 -3.15
C LEU A 503 1.31 -27.57 -2.10
N GLY A 504 1.04 -27.27 -0.82
CA GLY A 504 1.46 -28.06 0.32
C GLY A 504 2.60 -27.41 1.11
N LYS A 505 3.39 -28.25 1.81
CA LYS A 505 4.53 -27.82 2.64
C LYS A 505 5.83 -28.32 2.03
N ALA A 506 6.81 -27.44 1.92
CA ALA A 506 8.17 -27.85 1.55
C ALA A 506 8.79 -28.71 2.66
N ASN A 507 9.52 -29.77 2.25
CA ASN A 507 10.13 -30.74 3.19
C ASN A 507 11.46 -30.27 3.78
N GLY A 508 11.86 -29.05 3.55
CA GLY A 508 13.05 -28.42 4.11
C GLY A 508 13.25 -26.99 3.66
N GLU A 509 14.22 -26.36 4.25
CA GLU A 509 14.60 -24.98 3.98
C GLU A 509 16.04 -24.90 3.50
N LYS A 510 16.36 -23.81 2.82
CA LYS A 510 17.73 -23.41 2.46
C LYS A 510 17.98 -21.97 2.89
N THR A 511 19.18 -21.73 3.39
CA THR A 511 19.65 -20.43 3.82
C THR A 511 20.79 -19.96 2.92
N PHE A 512 20.78 -18.69 2.57
CA PHE A 512 21.84 -18.06 1.78
C PHE A 512 21.91 -16.57 2.09
N SER A 513 23.05 -15.95 1.78
CA SER A 513 23.20 -14.50 1.91
C SER A 513 23.10 -13.82 0.56
N ALA A 514 22.45 -12.64 0.54
CA ALA A 514 22.36 -11.76 -0.61
C ALA A 514 22.20 -10.32 -0.15
N LYS A 515 22.22 -9.37 -1.10
CA LYS A 515 22.08 -7.94 -0.83
C LYS A 515 20.88 -7.40 -1.57
N TYR A 516 20.19 -6.44 -0.96
CA TYR A 516 19.20 -5.59 -1.64
C TYR A 516 19.90 -4.44 -2.37
N GLU A 517 20.67 -4.76 -3.40
CA GLU A 517 21.31 -3.71 -4.21
C GLU A 517 20.25 -2.94 -5.05
N PRO A 518 20.49 -1.68 -5.38
CA PRO A 518 21.65 -0.86 -5.01
C PRO A 518 21.53 -0.14 -3.66
N TYR A 519 20.40 -0.25 -2.96
CA TYR A 519 20.06 0.61 -1.83
C TYR A 519 20.60 0.08 -0.50
N ASP A 520 20.66 -1.24 -0.34
CA ASP A 520 21.28 -1.86 0.83
C ASP A 520 22.43 -2.77 0.38
N THR A 521 23.64 -2.37 0.73
CA THR A 521 24.86 -3.12 0.44
C THR A 521 25.23 -4.12 1.54
N THR A 522 24.41 -4.24 2.58
CA THR A 522 24.62 -5.16 3.69
C THR A 522 24.26 -6.57 3.24
N GLU A 523 25.11 -7.54 3.56
CA GLU A 523 24.74 -8.96 3.37
C GLU A 523 23.63 -9.33 4.34
N THR A 524 22.48 -9.72 3.78
CA THR A 524 21.32 -10.19 4.53
C THR A 524 21.16 -11.71 4.33
N GLU A 525 20.92 -12.42 5.41
CA GLU A 525 20.65 -13.85 5.38
C GLU A 525 19.16 -14.08 5.13
N PHE A 526 18.86 -14.89 4.13
CA PHE A 526 17.51 -15.29 3.75
C PHE A 526 17.33 -16.79 3.94
N THR A 527 16.22 -17.17 4.53
CA THR A 527 15.79 -18.57 4.64
C THR A 527 14.49 -18.75 3.87
N ILE A 528 14.49 -19.65 2.89
CA ILE A 528 13.34 -19.94 2.04
C ILE A 528 13.12 -21.43 1.90
N PRO A 529 11.93 -21.89 1.48
CA PRO A 529 11.67 -23.29 1.17
C PRO A 529 12.70 -23.87 0.18
N ASP A 530 13.20 -25.08 0.46
CA ASP A 530 14.08 -25.81 -0.45
C ASP A 530 13.28 -26.81 -1.28
N LEU A 531 12.82 -26.38 -2.44
CA LEU A 531 12.01 -27.22 -3.33
C LEU A 531 12.72 -28.50 -3.78
N SER A 532 14.05 -28.54 -3.72
CA SER A 532 14.83 -29.75 -4.04
C SER A 532 14.62 -30.88 -3.03
N LYS A 533 14.10 -30.61 -1.85
CA LYS A 533 13.73 -31.58 -0.82
C LYS A 533 12.34 -32.18 -1.05
N GLY A 534 11.62 -31.69 -2.05
CA GLY A 534 10.26 -32.09 -2.34
C GLY A 534 9.21 -31.32 -1.54
N ILE A 535 7.98 -31.49 -1.94
CA ILE A 535 6.78 -30.88 -1.34
C ILE A 535 5.87 -32.01 -0.88
N THR A 536 5.27 -31.88 0.29
CA THR A 536 4.20 -32.77 0.75
C THR A 536 2.90 -31.98 0.64
N ASP A 537 2.05 -32.40 -0.26
CA ASP A 537 0.72 -31.79 -0.45
C ASP A 537 -0.21 -32.30 0.67
N ASP A 538 -0.66 -31.38 1.50
CA ASP A 538 -1.65 -31.63 2.58
C ASP A 538 -3.08 -31.26 2.16
N GLY A 539 -3.27 -30.76 0.94
CA GLY A 539 -4.58 -30.33 0.44
C GLY A 539 -5.00 -28.92 0.87
N GLU A 540 -4.27 -28.27 1.77
CA GLU A 540 -4.66 -26.99 2.39
C GLU A 540 -3.59 -25.91 2.21
N SER A 541 -2.34 -26.23 2.49
CA SER A 541 -1.24 -25.27 2.47
C SER A 541 -0.83 -24.88 1.03
N PHE A 542 -0.37 -23.67 0.88
CA PHE A 542 0.24 -23.16 -0.35
C PHE A 542 1.17 -22.01 -0.03
N SER A 543 2.09 -21.70 -0.92
CA SER A 543 2.80 -20.42 -0.91
C SER A 543 3.31 -20.06 -2.30
N ILE A 544 3.40 -18.77 -2.56
CA ILE A 544 3.97 -18.21 -3.79
C ILE A 544 5.25 -17.44 -3.44
N PRO A 545 6.17 -17.21 -4.40
CA PRO A 545 7.21 -16.22 -4.20
C PRO A 545 6.60 -14.88 -3.77
N SER A 546 7.14 -14.26 -2.73
CA SER A 546 6.62 -12.99 -2.19
C SER A 546 7.59 -11.82 -2.38
N SER A 547 8.90 -12.12 -2.41
CA SER A 547 9.93 -11.09 -2.55
C SER A 547 11.07 -11.56 -3.45
N LEU A 548 11.54 -10.63 -4.27
CA LEU A 548 12.59 -10.84 -5.28
C LEU A 548 13.73 -9.86 -5.07
N ILE A 549 14.95 -10.27 -5.39
CA ILE A 549 16.08 -9.39 -5.63
C ILE A 549 16.64 -9.63 -7.03
N TRP A 550 17.22 -8.59 -7.59
CA TRP A 550 17.65 -8.56 -8.98
C TRP A 550 19.15 -8.43 -9.11
N SER A 551 19.68 -8.86 -10.24
CA SER A 551 21.10 -8.68 -10.58
C SER A 551 21.27 -8.46 -12.07
N GLY A 552 22.12 -7.48 -12.40
CA GLY A 552 22.41 -7.12 -13.77
C GLY A 552 21.41 -6.14 -14.40
N GLN A 553 21.36 -6.14 -15.71
CA GLN A 553 20.49 -5.26 -16.50
C GLN A 553 20.17 -5.90 -17.85
N PRO A 554 19.09 -5.47 -18.53
CA PRO A 554 18.79 -5.96 -19.87
C PRO A 554 19.85 -5.52 -20.89
N ASN A 555 19.79 -6.10 -22.10
CA ASN A 555 20.57 -5.60 -23.22
C ASN A 555 19.99 -4.26 -23.72
N ASP A 556 20.78 -3.45 -24.40
CA ASP A 556 20.25 -2.29 -25.12
C ASP A 556 19.13 -2.70 -26.08
N TRP A 557 17.97 -2.01 -26.03
CA TRP A 557 16.89 -2.27 -26.95
C TRP A 557 17.23 -1.82 -28.38
N LYS A 558 17.21 -2.75 -29.31
CA LYS A 558 17.49 -2.49 -30.75
C LYS A 558 16.27 -2.71 -31.66
N GLY A 559 15.07 -2.77 -31.07
CA GLY A 559 13.83 -3.01 -31.79
C GLY A 559 13.52 -4.47 -32.05
N THR A 560 14.33 -5.39 -31.57
CA THR A 560 14.11 -6.84 -31.68
C THR A 560 14.33 -7.52 -30.34
N TYR A 561 13.56 -8.55 -30.05
CA TYR A 561 13.76 -9.33 -28.84
C TYR A 561 15.12 -10.00 -28.80
N GLN A 562 15.77 -9.95 -27.66
CA GLN A 562 17.00 -10.67 -27.34
C GLN A 562 16.92 -11.21 -25.92
N ASP A 563 17.43 -12.42 -25.67
CA ASP A 563 17.53 -12.96 -24.33
C ASP A 563 18.48 -12.13 -23.46
N ASN A 564 18.00 -11.75 -22.27
CA ASN A 564 18.77 -10.98 -21.29
C ASN A 564 19.57 -11.90 -20.36
N ASN A 565 20.64 -12.48 -20.87
CA ASN A 565 21.45 -13.46 -20.13
C ASN A 565 22.10 -12.89 -18.86
N ASN A 566 22.23 -11.58 -18.75
CA ASN A 566 22.84 -10.90 -17.60
C ASN A 566 21.81 -10.29 -16.63
N LEU A 567 20.53 -10.46 -16.90
CA LEU A 567 19.46 -9.99 -16.02
C LEU A 567 18.82 -11.21 -15.35
N THR A 568 19.00 -11.32 -14.06
CA THR A 568 18.52 -12.45 -13.26
C THR A 568 17.74 -12.01 -12.06
N CYS A 569 16.83 -12.84 -11.57
CA CYS A 569 16.16 -12.63 -10.30
C CYS A 569 16.38 -13.80 -9.33
N THR A 570 16.34 -13.52 -8.05
CA THR A 570 16.44 -14.49 -6.97
C THR A 570 15.27 -14.31 -6.02
N ILE A 571 14.58 -15.40 -5.71
CA ILE A 571 13.51 -15.39 -4.71
C ILE A 571 14.15 -15.35 -3.33
N VAL A 572 13.72 -14.39 -2.51
CA VAL A 572 14.20 -14.22 -1.13
C VAL A 572 13.08 -14.37 -0.09
N GLY A 573 11.84 -14.51 -0.54
CA GLY A 573 10.67 -14.70 0.32
C GLY A 573 9.60 -15.55 -0.33
N TYR A 574 8.80 -16.21 0.49
CA TYR A 574 7.59 -16.95 0.14
C TYR A 574 6.48 -16.57 1.10
N GLY A 575 5.25 -16.58 0.64
CA GLY A 575 4.09 -16.29 1.46
C GLY A 575 2.79 -16.74 0.82
N ASP A 576 1.74 -16.75 1.62
CA ASP A 576 0.36 -17.01 1.20
C ASP A 576 -0.62 -15.95 1.72
N GLY A 577 -0.12 -14.99 2.50
CA GLY A 577 -0.94 -13.94 3.13
C GLY A 577 -1.20 -12.70 2.28
N ASP A 578 -0.50 -12.54 1.16
CA ASP A 578 -0.81 -11.49 0.19
C ASP A 578 -1.88 -12.00 -0.79
N LEU A 579 -3.14 -11.92 -0.35
CA LEU A 579 -4.28 -12.54 -1.04
C LEU A 579 -4.48 -11.95 -2.45
N GLY A 580 -4.23 -10.65 -2.62
CA GLY A 580 -4.31 -10.01 -3.92
C GLY A 580 -3.28 -10.59 -4.90
N CYS A 581 -2.07 -10.81 -4.46
CA CYS A 581 -1.03 -11.41 -5.29
C CYS A 581 -1.33 -12.87 -5.66
N VAL A 582 -1.82 -13.66 -4.70
CA VAL A 582 -2.21 -15.06 -4.95
C VAL A 582 -3.32 -15.13 -5.98
N SER A 583 -4.37 -14.33 -5.79
CA SER A 583 -5.51 -14.28 -6.73
C SER A 583 -5.12 -13.73 -8.10
N SER A 584 -4.26 -12.72 -8.20
CA SER A 584 -3.78 -12.20 -9.48
C SER A 584 -2.92 -13.23 -10.24
N LEU A 585 -2.11 -14.01 -9.52
CA LEU A 585 -1.42 -15.15 -10.12
C LEU A 585 -2.43 -16.19 -10.64
N ALA A 586 -3.41 -16.56 -9.84
CA ALA A 586 -4.44 -17.51 -10.25
C ALA A 586 -5.21 -17.02 -11.50
N ASN A 587 -5.56 -15.75 -11.53
CA ASN A 587 -6.22 -15.09 -12.65
C ASN A 587 -5.38 -15.21 -13.94
N THR A 588 -4.08 -14.91 -13.85
CA THR A 588 -3.13 -15.06 -14.95
C THR A 588 -3.12 -16.51 -15.48
N LEU A 589 -3.02 -17.49 -14.59
CA LEU A 589 -2.96 -18.91 -14.93
C LEU A 589 -4.26 -19.40 -15.61
N ILE A 590 -5.42 -18.90 -15.17
CA ILE A 590 -6.74 -19.24 -15.72
C ILE A 590 -6.88 -18.68 -17.14
N TYR A 591 -6.56 -17.39 -17.36
CA TYR A 591 -6.58 -16.81 -18.70
C TYR A 591 -5.59 -17.49 -19.64
N TYR A 592 -4.39 -17.77 -19.18
CA TYR A 592 -3.37 -18.46 -19.97
C TYR A 592 -3.84 -19.86 -20.41
N ALA A 593 -4.37 -20.65 -19.50
CA ALA A 593 -4.91 -21.95 -19.79
C ALA A 593 -6.04 -21.90 -20.85
N LYS A 594 -6.96 -20.94 -20.67
CA LYS A 594 -8.07 -20.76 -21.61
C LYS A 594 -7.60 -20.32 -23.00
N ALA A 595 -6.67 -19.38 -23.08
CA ALA A 595 -6.08 -18.92 -24.33
C ALA A 595 -5.35 -20.03 -25.09
N LYS A 596 -4.78 -21.00 -24.38
CA LYS A 596 -4.16 -22.22 -24.95
C LYS A 596 -5.16 -23.34 -25.26
N GLY A 597 -6.47 -23.11 -25.00
CA GLY A 597 -7.54 -24.03 -25.40
C GLY A 597 -7.87 -25.13 -24.41
N VAL A 598 -7.43 -25.03 -23.16
CA VAL A 598 -7.79 -25.98 -22.09
C VAL A 598 -9.27 -25.83 -21.74
N ALA A 599 -10.00 -26.92 -21.67
CA ALA A 599 -11.41 -26.96 -21.32
C ALA A 599 -11.65 -27.51 -19.92
N THR A 600 -12.85 -27.29 -19.35
CA THR A 600 -13.25 -27.87 -18.06
C THR A 600 -13.11 -29.39 -18.02
N SER A 601 -13.43 -30.06 -19.13
CA SER A 601 -13.27 -31.52 -19.27
C SER A 601 -11.82 -32.00 -19.11
N ASP A 602 -10.83 -31.13 -19.26
CA ASP A 602 -9.42 -31.47 -19.16
C ASP A 602 -8.90 -31.43 -17.69
N MET A 603 -9.72 -31.07 -16.71
CA MET A 603 -9.28 -30.89 -15.32
C MET A 603 -8.63 -32.16 -14.72
N ALA A 604 -9.16 -33.35 -15.02
CA ALA A 604 -8.54 -34.60 -14.54
C ALA A 604 -7.15 -34.83 -15.17
N ALA A 605 -6.99 -34.50 -16.44
CA ALA A 605 -5.70 -34.54 -17.13
C ALA A 605 -4.77 -33.45 -16.61
N ALA A 606 -5.29 -32.26 -16.32
CA ALA A 606 -4.56 -31.13 -15.75
C ALA A 606 -4.00 -31.48 -14.36
N LYS A 607 -4.82 -32.07 -13.49
CA LYS A 607 -4.37 -32.60 -12.19
C LYS A 607 -3.23 -33.60 -12.36
N THR A 608 -3.44 -34.62 -13.21
CA THR A 608 -2.42 -35.65 -13.44
C THR A 608 -1.13 -35.06 -14.01
N SER A 609 -1.24 -34.08 -14.93
CA SER A 609 -0.09 -33.38 -15.49
C SER A 609 0.67 -32.60 -14.42
N TYR A 610 -0.04 -31.90 -13.53
CA TYR A 610 0.57 -31.15 -12.44
C TYR A 610 1.26 -32.05 -11.41
N GLU A 611 0.60 -33.12 -10.97
CA GLU A 611 1.15 -34.08 -9.98
C GLU A 611 2.40 -34.78 -10.49
N ASN A 612 2.53 -34.97 -11.79
CA ASN A 612 3.67 -35.61 -12.44
C ASN A 612 4.66 -34.62 -13.07
N LYS A 613 4.50 -33.33 -12.85
CA LYS A 613 5.40 -32.32 -13.43
C LYS A 613 6.84 -32.51 -12.99
N THR A 614 7.75 -32.24 -13.89
CA THR A 614 9.17 -32.14 -13.60
C THR A 614 9.55 -30.67 -13.47
N THR A 615 10.02 -30.06 -14.56
CA THR A 615 10.25 -28.60 -14.62
C THR A 615 9.42 -28.04 -15.78
N ALA A 616 9.03 -26.79 -15.68
CA ALA A 616 8.24 -26.15 -16.74
C ALA A 616 8.98 -26.12 -18.08
N SER A 617 10.31 -26.03 -18.06
CA SER A 617 11.14 -26.09 -19.27
C SER A 617 11.11 -27.45 -19.97
N ALA A 618 10.72 -28.51 -19.28
CA ALA A 618 10.55 -29.85 -19.85
C ALA A 618 9.10 -30.14 -20.28
N ALA A 619 8.14 -29.32 -19.83
CA ALA A 619 6.74 -29.45 -20.22
C ALA A 619 6.50 -29.01 -21.67
N SER A 620 5.61 -29.69 -22.36
CA SER A 620 5.04 -29.14 -23.60
C SER A 620 4.13 -27.96 -23.31
N ALA A 621 3.86 -27.11 -24.29
CA ALA A 621 2.94 -25.99 -24.14
C ALA A 621 1.53 -26.44 -23.70
N THR A 622 1.07 -27.63 -24.11
CA THR A 622 -0.21 -28.20 -23.69
C THR A 622 -0.16 -28.62 -22.22
N GLU A 623 0.90 -29.27 -21.78
CA GLU A 623 1.06 -29.67 -20.39
C GLU A 623 1.16 -28.45 -19.46
N LEU A 624 1.93 -27.42 -19.82
CA LEU A 624 2.02 -26.19 -19.05
C LEU A 624 0.66 -25.49 -18.92
N ALA A 625 -0.11 -25.44 -20.01
CA ALA A 625 -1.45 -24.84 -19.99
C ALA A 625 -2.43 -25.64 -19.10
N GLN A 626 -2.40 -26.99 -19.17
CA GLN A 626 -3.19 -27.84 -18.28
C GLN A 626 -2.78 -27.67 -16.81
N GLN A 627 -1.47 -27.67 -16.51
CA GLN A 627 -0.95 -27.43 -15.18
C GLN A 627 -1.39 -26.07 -14.63
N SER A 628 -1.46 -25.04 -15.49
CA SER A 628 -1.90 -23.70 -15.14
C SER A 628 -3.37 -23.66 -14.70
N LEU A 629 -4.28 -24.35 -15.39
CA LEU A 629 -5.67 -24.42 -14.95
C LEU A 629 -5.79 -25.08 -13.58
N TYR A 630 -5.09 -26.20 -13.37
CA TYR A 630 -5.12 -26.90 -12.09
C TYR A 630 -4.54 -26.04 -10.97
N LEU A 631 -3.35 -25.46 -11.17
CA LEU A 631 -2.71 -24.60 -10.18
C LEU A 631 -3.56 -23.38 -9.84
N GLY A 632 -4.08 -22.68 -10.85
CA GLY A 632 -4.93 -21.50 -10.64
C GLY A 632 -6.18 -21.84 -9.81
N LYS A 633 -6.87 -22.95 -10.13
CA LYS A 633 -7.99 -23.39 -9.33
C LYS A 633 -7.58 -23.75 -7.90
N GLN A 634 -6.48 -24.48 -7.71
CA GLN A 634 -6.03 -24.86 -6.37
C GLN A 634 -5.64 -23.67 -5.49
N LEU A 635 -5.03 -22.63 -6.08
CA LEU A 635 -4.73 -21.42 -5.36
C LEU A 635 -6.02 -20.75 -4.85
N LEU A 636 -7.03 -20.58 -5.72
CA LEU A 636 -8.30 -19.99 -5.32
C LEU A 636 -9.07 -20.83 -4.28
N ASP A 637 -9.11 -22.16 -4.46
CA ASP A 637 -9.79 -23.06 -3.52
C ASP A 637 -9.14 -22.99 -2.12
N ARG A 638 -7.79 -23.04 -2.06
CA ARG A 638 -7.06 -23.01 -0.78
C ARG A 638 -7.11 -21.66 -0.12
N GLU A 639 -6.99 -20.58 -0.89
CA GLU A 639 -7.12 -19.22 -0.41
C GLU A 639 -8.51 -18.99 0.19
N TRP A 640 -9.57 -19.37 -0.54
CA TRP A 640 -10.93 -19.29 -0.06
C TRP A 640 -11.14 -20.09 1.23
N ASN A 641 -10.69 -21.34 1.26
CA ASN A 641 -10.90 -22.21 2.42
C ASN A 641 -10.12 -21.74 3.65
N LYS A 642 -8.94 -21.15 3.46
CA LYS A 642 -8.08 -20.74 4.56
C LYS A 642 -8.45 -19.39 5.16
N TYR A 643 -8.84 -18.44 4.32
CA TYR A 643 -8.94 -17.04 4.72
C TYR A 643 -10.38 -16.50 4.76
N ARG A 644 -11.36 -17.28 4.34
CA ARG A 644 -12.78 -16.89 4.36
C ARG A 644 -13.29 -16.80 5.79
N ASP A 645 -13.89 -15.68 6.15
CA ASP A 645 -14.53 -15.45 7.44
C ASP A 645 -15.95 -14.85 7.30
N ASP A 646 -16.47 -14.17 8.33
CA ASP A 646 -17.84 -13.67 8.35
C ASP A 646 -18.06 -12.45 7.48
N ILE A 647 -17.03 -11.68 7.19
CA ILE A 647 -17.14 -10.42 6.43
C ILE A 647 -16.38 -10.43 5.09
N GLY A 648 -15.56 -11.44 4.80
CA GLY A 648 -14.80 -11.48 3.56
C GLY A 648 -13.69 -12.52 3.60
N LEU A 649 -12.55 -12.18 3.04
CA LEU A 649 -11.30 -12.90 3.21
C LEU A 649 -10.33 -12.01 3.97
N GLY A 650 -9.94 -12.45 5.15
CA GLY A 650 -9.04 -11.74 6.03
C GLY A 650 -7.78 -12.52 6.33
N VAL A 651 -6.66 -11.85 6.38
CA VAL A 651 -5.37 -12.42 6.72
C VAL A 651 -4.95 -11.98 8.12
N SER A 652 -4.48 -12.93 8.94
CA SER A 652 -3.87 -12.55 10.21
C SER A 652 -2.54 -11.84 9.92
N ASP A 653 -2.46 -10.61 10.37
CA ASP A 653 -1.29 -9.77 10.22
C ASP A 653 -0.78 -9.34 11.59
N HIS A 654 0.54 -9.26 11.71
CA HIS A 654 1.20 -8.63 12.85
C HIS A 654 2.18 -7.63 12.29
N ASN A 655 1.98 -6.38 12.61
CA ASN A 655 2.75 -5.36 11.96
C ASN A 655 3.89 -4.86 12.84
N THR A 656 5.08 -5.38 12.58
CA THR A 656 6.32 -4.92 13.19
C THR A 656 6.60 -3.44 12.90
N ASN A 657 5.98 -2.86 11.87
CA ASN A 657 6.16 -1.47 11.47
C ASN A 657 5.23 -0.50 12.20
N LEU A 658 4.19 -0.95 12.90
CA LEU A 658 3.31 -0.04 13.67
C LEU A 658 4.07 0.78 14.71
N LYS A 659 5.21 0.29 15.22
CA LYS A 659 6.13 1.07 16.08
C LYS A 659 6.52 2.41 15.45
N ARG A 660 6.47 2.54 14.13
CA ARG A 660 6.75 3.80 13.42
C ARG A 660 5.78 4.92 13.79
N LEU A 661 4.57 4.62 14.28
CA LEU A 661 3.68 5.63 14.84
C LEU A 661 4.36 6.50 15.90
N TRP A 662 5.18 5.91 16.75
CA TRP A 662 5.88 6.57 17.84
C TRP A 662 7.32 6.93 17.50
N GLU A 663 7.97 6.16 16.66
CA GLU A 663 9.40 6.29 16.35
C GLU A 663 9.66 7.22 15.16
N THR A 664 8.76 7.29 14.16
CA THR A 664 8.93 8.18 13.03
C THR A 664 8.74 9.62 13.46
N LYS A 665 9.76 10.44 13.24
CA LYS A 665 9.74 11.87 13.54
C LYS A 665 9.60 12.66 12.24
N LEU A 666 8.87 13.76 12.33
CA LEU A 666 8.84 14.73 11.24
C LEU A 666 10.22 15.33 11.01
N ALA A 667 10.45 15.78 9.80
CA ALA A 667 11.70 16.43 9.44
C ALA A 667 12.03 17.62 10.33
N LEU A 668 13.28 17.77 10.65
CA LEU A 668 13.77 18.82 11.55
C LEU A 668 14.04 20.14 10.79
N PRO A 669 13.96 21.31 11.45
CA PRO A 669 14.16 22.62 10.81
C PRO A 669 15.57 22.81 10.27
N ASP A 670 16.55 22.13 10.80
CA ASP A 670 17.93 22.18 10.33
C ASP A 670 18.15 21.38 9.03
N GLY A 671 17.10 20.75 8.51
CA GLY A 671 17.17 19.94 7.30
C GLY A 671 17.78 18.58 7.50
N THR A 672 17.81 18.07 8.74
CA THR A 672 18.20 16.69 9.03
C THR A 672 17.01 15.77 8.82
N ARG A 673 17.20 14.64 8.15
CA ARG A 673 16.16 13.61 7.99
C ARG A 673 15.84 12.97 9.35
N ALA A 674 14.61 12.48 9.47
CA ALA A 674 14.15 11.81 10.67
C ALA A 674 14.98 10.57 11.02
N ASN A 675 15.64 9.93 10.05
CA ASN A 675 16.55 8.81 10.24
C ASN A 675 18.00 9.22 10.56
N GLY A 676 18.27 10.51 10.76
CA GLY A 676 19.61 11.02 11.02
C GLY A 676 20.50 11.19 9.79
N GLU A 677 20.05 10.83 8.62
CA GLU A 677 20.74 11.08 7.36
C GLU A 677 20.39 12.45 6.78
N ASN A 678 21.32 13.00 6.06
CA ASN A 678 21.22 14.35 5.55
C ASN A 678 19.88 14.69 4.93
N LYS A 679 19.23 15.60 5.59
CA LYS A 679 18.59 16.65 4.94
C LYS A 679 17.33 16.53 4.24
N VAL A 680 16.29 17.11 4.67
CA VAL A 680 15.34 17.34 3.80
C VAL A 680 14.48 18.42 3.93
N LEU A 681 13.98 18.74 4.81
CA LEU A 681 12.93 19.67 4.83
C LEU A 681 13.26 20.73 5.75
N SER A 682 12.99 21.82 5.31
CA SER A 682 12.57 22.81 6.26
C SER A 682 11.19 22.41 6.78
N ALA A 683 11.11 21.75 7.89
CA ALA A 683 9.84 21.55 8.60
C ALA A 683 9.11 22.88 8.84
N SER A 684 9.83 23.98 8.76
CA SER A 684 9.25 25.32 8.75
C SER A 684 8.20 25.55 7.69
N ARG A 685 8.17 24.78 6.61
CA ARG A 685 7.11 24.86 5.58
C ARG A 685 5.79 24.28 6.04
N TYR A 686 5.81 23.40 7.04
CA TYR A 686 4.67 22.64 7.49
C TYR A 686 4.39 22.78 8.98
N THR A 687 5.11 23.67 9.67
CA THR A 687 4.86 23.92 11.08
C THR A 687 3.59 24.72 11.28
N GLY A 688 2.83 24.38 12.29
CA GLY A 688 1.60 25.09 12.64
C GLY A 688 0.58 24.18 13.29
N THR A 689 -0.62 24.67 13.44
CA THR A 689 -1.74 23.91 13.97
C THR A 689 -2.60 23.41 12.82
N MET A 690 -2.80 22.11 12.78
CA MET A 690 -3.67 21.45 11.83
C MET A 690 -5.15 21.76 12.10
N PRO A 691 -6.04 21.57 11.13
CA PRO A 691 -7.48 21.80 11.34
C PRO A 691 -8.09 21.03 12.50
N ASN A 692 -7.61 19.81 12.75
CA ASN A 692 -8.02 18.98 13.91
C ASN A 692 -7.44 19.44 15.25
N GLY A 693 -6.57 20.44 15.26
CA GLY A 693 -5.94 21.01 16.46
C GLY A 693 -4.55 20.48 16.80
N ASP A 694 -4.06 19.49 16.08
CA ASP A 694 -2.72 18.96 16.27
C ASP A 694 -1.64 19.97 15.87
N THR A 695 -0.51 19.95 16.53
CA THR A 695 0.59 20.87 16.26
C THR A 695 1.73 20.18 15.54
N VAL A 696 1.91 20.52 14.28
CA VAL A 696 3.05 20.10 13.45
C VAL A 696 4.25 20.96 13.83
N LYS A 697 5.30 20.34 14.31
CA LYS A 697 6.59 20.98 14.61
C LYS A 697 7.71 19.95 14.49
N ASP A 698 8.92 20.45 14.52
CA ASP A 698 10.09 19.61 14.36
C ASP A 698 10.21 18.52 15.41
N GLY A 699 10.58 17.33 14.96
CA GLY A 699 10.87 16.19 15.80
C GLY A 699 9.67 15.57 16.52
N VAL A 700 8.43 16.03 16.26
CA VAL A 700 7.25 15.35 16.79
C VAL A 700 7.09 13.98 16.17
N ALA A 701 6.61 13.03 16.95
CA ALA A 701 6.28 11.72 16.43
C ALA A 701 5.05 11.81 15.49
N PHE A 702 4.94 10.86 14.58
CA PHE A 702 3.80 10.78 13.67
C PHE A 702 2.46 10.78 14.43
N VAL A 703 2.36 10.01 15.51
CA VAL A 703 1.16 9.93 16.36
C VAL A 703 0.78 11.27 17.02
N ASP A 704 1.71 12.20 17.16
CA ASP A 704 1.42 13.52 17.75
C ASP A 704 0.70 14.46 16.78
N ILE A 705 0.70 14.14 15.49
CA ILE A 705 -0.06 14.86 14.45
C ILE A 705 -1.27 14.05 13.96
N ARG A 706 -1.62 13.00 14.66
CA ARG A 706 -2.75 12.13 14.45
C ARG A 706 -3.44 11.84 15.77
N SER A 707 -3.87 12.89 16.49
CA SER A 707 -4.47 12.75 17.82
C SER A 707 -5.75 11.90 17.82
N ASN A 708 -6.37 11.71 16.64
CA ASN A 708 -7.55 10.87 16.49
C ASN A 708 -7.30 9.41 16.86
N TYR A 709 -6.07 8.89 16.75
CA TYR A 709 -5.71 7.58 17.29
C TYR A 709 -5.97 7.45 18.79
N LYS A 710 -5.87 8.58 19.51
CA LYS A 710 -6.12 8.64 20.94
C LYS A 710 -7.58 8.95 21.28
N ASP A 711 -8.48 8.81 20.30
CA ASP A 711 -9.90 9.07 20.51
C ASP A 711 -10.51 8.12 21.54
N THR A 712 -11.01 8.69 22.62
CA THR A 712 -11.69 7.93 23.70
C THR A 712 -13.21 7.89 23.51
N THR A 713 -13.73 8.61 22.50
CA THR A 713 -15.18 8.69 22.27
C THR A 713 -15.69 7.56 21.40
N GLY A 714 -14.84 6.98 20.53
CA GLY A 714 -15.22 6.03 19.50
C GLY A 714 -15.78 6.71 18.24
N GLU A 715 -15.49 8.00 18.07
CA GLU A 715 -15.94 8.75 16.89
C GLU A 715 -15.03 8.45 15.67
N TYR A 716 -13.73 8.37 15.90
CA TYR A 716 -12.74 8.13 14.85
C TYR A 716 -12.19 6.71 14.85
N MET A 717 -12.03 6.12 16.01
CA MET A 717 -11.52 4.77 16.17
C MET A 717 -12.61 3.85 16.74
N SER A 718 -12.90 2.76 16.06
CA SER A 718 -13.88 1.77 16.52
C SER A 718 -13.39 1.07 17.78
N LYS A 719 -14.32 0.82 18.70
CA LYS A 719 -14.02 0.12 19.95
C LYS A 719 -14.62 -1.27 19.95
N ASP A 720 -13.84 -2.21 20.39
CA ASP A 720 -14.29 -3.58 20.62
C ASP A 720 -15.19 -3.68 21.87
N ALA A 721 -15.63 -4.91 22.18
CA ALA A 721 -16.45 -5.20 23.35
C ALA A 721 -15.77 -4.83 24.69
N ASN A 722 -14.45 -4.72 24.73
CA ASN A 722 -13.68 -4.31 25.90
C ASN A 722 -13.52 -2.78 25.98
N GLY A 723 -14.05 -2.05 25.01
CA GLY A 723 -13.95 -0.60 24.92
C GLY A 723 -12.59 -0.10 24.45
N LYS A 724 -11.78 -0.96 23.84
CA LYS A 724 -10.46 -0.67 23.31
C LYS A 724 -10.48 -0.53 21.79
N THR A 725 -9.63 0.36 21.31
CA THR A 725 -9.37 0.54 19.88
C THR A 725 -8.17 -0.32 19.43
N MET A 726 -7.97 -0.47 18.12
CA MET A 726 -6.76 -1.10 17.58
C MET A 726 -5.49 -0.37 18.06
N TYR A 727 -5.53 0.96 18.13
CA TYR A 727 -4.42 1.75 18.66
C TYR A 727 -4.09 1.42 20.11
N ASP A 728 -5.11 1.22 20.97
CA ASP A 728 -4.88 0.87 22.38
C ASP A 728 -4.11 -0.44 22.50
N TYR A 729 -4.47 -1.46 21.73
CA TYR A 729 -3.76 -2.76 21.73
C TYR A 729 -2.33 -2.65 21.19
N ALA A 730 -2.15 -1.96 20.06
CA ALA A 730 -0.82 -1.74 19.49
C ALA A 730 0.08 -0.97 20.46
N LYS A 731 -0.49 0.05 21.14
CA LYS A 731 0.24 0.84 22.13
C LYS A 731 0.63 0.04 23.36
N GLU A 732 -0.25 -0.82 23.87
CA GLU A 732 0.07 -1.70 25.00
C GLU A 732 1.24 -2.64 24.67
N CYS A 733 1.26 -3.23 23.46
CA CYS A 733 2.41 -4.00 23.01
C CYS A 733 3.69 -3.17 22.94
N TYR A 734 3.60 -1.98 22.34
CA TYR A 734 4.76 -1.10 22.21
C TYR A 734 5.30 -0.63 23.57
N ASP A 735 4.42 -0.22 24.48
CA ASP A 735 4.81 0.22 25.83
C ASP A 735 5.47 -0.93 26.64
N ALA A 736 5.01 -2.17 26.42
CA ALA A 736 5.55 -3.32 27.14
C ALA A 736 6.89 -3.82 26.59
N LYS A 737 7.12 -3.72 25.27
CA LYS A 737 8.25 -4.39 24.62
C LYS A 737 9.10 -3.50 23.72
N GLY A 738 8.70 -2.26 23.46
CA GLY A 738 9.35 -1.36 22.50
C GLY A 738 9.14 -1.76 21.04
N ASN A 739 8.23 -2.68 20.77
CA ASN A 739 7.83 -3.12 19.43
C ASN A 739 6.36 -3.55 19.42
N THR A 740 5.83 -3.86 18.25
CA THR A 740 4.45 -4.31 18.05
C THR A 740 4.36 -5.74 17.51
N ASP A 741 5.41 -6.53 17.69
CA ASP A 741 5.55 -7.86 17.10
C ASP A 741 4.51 -8.86 17.60
N ASP A 742 3.96 -8.66 18.79
CA ASP A 742 2.93 -9.51 19.37
C ASP A 742 1.50 -8.95 19.21
N TYR A 743 1.34 -7.86 18.49
CA TYR A 743 0.02 -7.34 18.18
C TYR A 743 -0.46 -7.93 16.85
N TYR A 744 -1.37 -8.89 16.94
CA TYR A 744 -2.00 -9.53 15.79
C TYR A 744 -3.41 -9.00 15.58
N PHE A 745 -3.80 -8.86 14.34
CA PHE A 745 -5.15 -8.50 13.92
C PHE A 745 -5.47 -9.17 12.58
N THR A 746 -6.74 -9.28 12.24
CA THR A 746 -7.15 -9.76 10.92
C THR A 746 -7.31 -8.55 10.01
N LEU A 747 -6.68 -8.59 8.84
CA LEU A 747 -6.67 -7.50 7.88
C LEU A 747 -7.53 -7.84 6.67
N HIS A 748 -8.53 -6.99 6.41
CA HIS A 748 -9.41 -7.07 5.25
C HIS A 748 -9.21 -5.85 4.35
N ARG A 749 -8.39 -6.01 3.33
CA ARG A 749 -8.13 -4.95 2.35
C ARG A 749 -9.14 -4.98 1.22
N PHE A 750 -9.62 -3.82 0.82
CA PHE A 750 -10.55 -3.70 -0.30
C PHE A 750 -9.94 -4.16 -1.62
N TRP A 751 -8.67 -3.83 -1.88
CA TRP A 751 -8.01 -4.25 -3.11
C TRP A 751 -7.70 -5.75 -3.13
N HIS A 752 -7.39 -6.39 -1.99
CA HIS A 752 -7.34 -7.86 -1.91
C HIS A 752 -8.68 -8.47 -2.35
N ALA A 753 -9.78 -7.97 -1.77
CA ALA A 753 -11.12 -8.41 -2.16
C ALA A 753 -11.38 -8.15 -3.65
N GLY A 754 -10.87 -7.05 -4.20
CA GLY A 754 -10.92 -6.71 -5.62
C GLY A 754 -10.23 -7.74 -6.51
N ASP A 755 -8.98 -8.09 -6.21
CA ASP A 755 -8.21 -9.09 -6.95
C ASP A 755 -8.83 -10.49 -6.86
N ILE A 756 -9.30 -10.86 -5.66
CA ILE A 756 -10.00 -12.14 -5.46
C ILE A 756 -11.27 -12.19 -6.30
N MET A 757 -12.08 -11.12 -6.28
CA MET A 757 -13.28 -11.03 -7.11
C MET A 757 -12.93 -11.08 -8.62
N MET A 758 -11.84 -10.46 -9.04
CA MET A 758 -11.39 -10.56 -10.43
C MET A 758 -11.08 -12.01 -10.81
N ALA A 759 -10.33 -12.72 -9.99
CA ALA A 759 -9.96 -14.11 -10.27
C ALA A 759 -11.16 -15.07 -10.24
N LEU A 760 -12.05 -14.91 -9.24
CA LEU A 760 -13.27 -15.69 -9.13
C LEU A 760 -14.24 -15.40 -10.30
N GLY A 761 -14.37 -14.13 -10.69
CA GLY A 761 -15.17 -13.73 -11.85
C GLY A 761 -14.63 -14.28 -13.16
N THR A 762 -13.31 -14.26 -13.32
CA THR A 762 -12.64 -14.86 -14.49
C THR A 762 -12.84 -16.37 -14.53
N MET A 763 -12.76 -17.06 -13.40
CA MET A 763 -13.04 -18.51 -13.34
C MET A 763 -14.50 -18.79 -13.77
N TYR A 764 -15.45 -17.99 -13.27
CA TYR A 764 -16.86 -18.08 -13.70
C TYR A 764 -17.02 -17.84 -15.20
N GLU A 765 -16.43 -16.78 -15.72
CA GLU A 765 -16.59 -16.39 -17.14
C GLU A 765 -15.99 -17.42 -18.10
N LEU A 766 -14.82 -17.95 -17.80
CA LEU A 766 -14.08 -18.82 -18.71
C LEU A 766 -14.39 -20.31 -18.55
N TYR A 767 -14.84 -20.70 -17.37
CA TYR A 767 -15.12 -22.09 -17.01
C TYR A 767 -16.44 -22.23 -16.23
N PRO A 768 -17.58 -21.80 -16.81
CA PRO A 768 -18.86 -21.75 -16.08
C PRO A 768 -19.43 -23.14 -15.73
N ASP A 769 -18.96 -24.17 -16.38
CA ASP A 769 -19.31 -25.58 -16.14
C ASP A 769 -18.30 -26.29 -15.21
N MET A 770 -17.40 -25.53 -14.55
CA MET A 770 -16.56 -26.10 -13.51
C MET A 770 -17.43 -26.54 -12.33
N SER A 771 -17.39 -27.86 -12.01
CA SER A 771 -18.15 -28.36 -10.88
C SER A 771 -17.57 -27.82 -9.58
N VAL A 772 -18.45 -27.27 -8.73
CA VAL A 772 -18.21 -27.06 -7.30
C VAL A 772 -18.65 -28.31 -6.57
N ASN A 773 -17.88 -28.81 -5.61
CA ASN A 773 -18.37 -29.84 -4.72
C ASN A 773 -19.50 -29.24 -3.89
N ASP A 774 -20.63 -29.99 -3.78
CA ASP A 774 -21.77 -29.55 -2.97
C ASP A 774 -21.45 -29.49 -1.45
N ASP A 775 -20.29 -29.99 -1.05
CA ASP A 775 -19.72 -29.91 0.30
C ASP A 775 -18.92 -28.59 0.56
N ASP A 776 -18.79 -27.70 -0.46
CA ASP A 776 -18.13 -26.40 -0.33
C ASP A 776 -19.03 -25.33 0.34
N THR A 777 -19.74 -25.67 1.38
CA THR A 777 -19.93 -24.72 2.48
C THR A 777 -18.54 -24.46 3.04
N PRO A 778 -18.06 -23.21 3.15
CA PRO A 778 -16.78 -22.93 3.76
C PRO A 778 -16.76 -23.58 5.14
N SER A 779 -16.04 -24.67 5.25
CA SER A 779 -15.75 -25.26 6.54
C SER A 779 -14.76 -24.31 7.17
N LYS A 780 -15.28 -23.28 7.82
CA LYS A 780 -14.44 -22.36 8.59
C LYS A 780 -13.59 -23.20 9.50
N ASP A 781 -12.30 -23.32 9.19
CA ASP A 781 -11.42 -23.92 10.12
C ASP A 781 -11.34 -23.01 11.33
N LEU A 782 -11.66 -23.60 12.46
CA LEU A 782 -11.54 -22.91 13.73
C LEU A 782 -10.06 -22.71 13.98
N VAL A 783 -9.62 -21.45 13.97
CA VAL A 783 -8.24 -21.06 14.32
C VAL A 783 -8.30 -20.34 15.66
N VAL A 784 -7.36 -20.63 16.53
CA VAL A 784 -7.28 -20.04 17.86
C VAL A 784 -5.89 -19.44 18.06
N THR A 785 -5.85 -18.20 18.52
CA THR A 785 -4.60 -17.50 18.81
C THR A 785 -4.57 -17.10 20.28
N PRO A 786 -3.45 -17.31 20.98
CA PRO A 786 -2.25 -18.03 20.55
C PRO A 786 -2.50 -19.55 20.37
N SER A 787 -1.69 -20.21 19.56
CA SER A 787 -1.75 -21.66 19.32
C SER A 787 -1.18 -22.48 20.47
N ASP A 788 -0.41 -21.86 21.35
CA ASP A 788 0.15 -22.41 22.58
C ASP A 788 0.36 -21.30 23.61
N ILE A 789 0.21 -21.63 24.89
CA ILE A 789 0.30 -20.71 26.02
C ILE A 789 1.38 -21.16 26.97
N GLU A 790 2.21 -20.24 27.42
CA GLU A 790 3.15 -20.43 28.52
C GLU A 790 2.90 -19.35 29.59
N ILE A 791 2.36 -19.71 30.74
CA ILE A 791 2.00 -18.81 31.84
C ILE A 791 2.54 -19.36 33.17
N THR A 792 2.63 -18.50 34.19
CA THR A 792 2.96 -18.93 35.56
C THR A 792 1.70 -19.12 36.38
N VAL A 793 1.80 -19.85 37.49
CA VAL A 793 0.68 -20.05 38.41
C VAL A 793 0.12 -18.70 38.87
N GLY A 794 -1.16 -18.47 38.60
CA GLY A 794 -1.90 -17.26 38.91
C GLY A 794 -1.94 -16.22 37.79
N GLU A 795 -1.20 -16.40 36.70
CA GLU A 795 -1.31 -15.58 35.50
C GLU A 795 -2.42 -16.08 34.59
N SER A 796 -2.91 -15.19 33.71
CA SER A 796 -3.97 -15.52 32.74
C SER A 796 -3.59 -15.00 31.35
N GLU A 797 -3.97 -15.77 30.32
CA GLU A 797 -3.86 -15.44 28.91
C GLU A 797 -5.19 -15.69 28.23
N THR A 798 -5.60 -14.86 27.27
CA THR A 798 -6.90 -14.97 26.58
C THR A 798 -6.75 -15.61 25.23
N LEU A 799 -7.44 -16.71 24.98
CA LEU A 799 -7.57 -17.33 23.67
C LEU A 799 -8.55 -16.53 22.80
N LYS A 800 -8.15 -16.26 21.59
CA LYS A 800 -8.96 -15.55 20.59
C LYS A 800 -9.25 -16.48 19.40
N PRO A 801 -10.42 -17.14 19.39
CA PRO A 801 -10.89 -17.85 18.20
C PRO A 801 -11.23 -16.86 17.08
N ASN A 802 -11.01 -17.27 15.84
CA ASN A 802 -11.45 -16.52 14.66
C ASN A 802 -12.96 -16.57 14.40
N GLN A 803 -13.72 -17.24 15.28
CA GLN A 803 -15.17 -17.39 15.20
C GLN A 803 -15.81 -17.06 16.55
N THR A 804 -16.95 -16.38 16.52
CA THR A 804 -17.71 -16.08 17.75
C THR A 804 -18.54 -17.26 18.22
N GLY A 805 -18.84 -17.31 19.52
CA GLY A 805 -19.67 -18.36 20.11
C GLY A 805 -18.98 -19.73 20.21
N CYS A 806 -17.67 -19.75 20.32
CA CYS A 806 -16.88 -20.92 20.64
C CYS A 806 -17.10 -21.37 22.07
N THR A 807 -16.92 -22.65 22.34
CA THR A 807 -16.88 -23.21 23.68
C THR A 807 -15.47 -23.61 24.05
N PHE A 808 -15.09 -23.38 25.29
CA PHE A 808 -13.77 -23.65 25.82
C PHE A 808 -13.84 -24.71 26.90
N ASP A 809 -12.95 -25.69 26.85
CA ASP A 809 -12.91 -26.79 27.82
C ASP A 809 -11.47 -27.19 28.13
N SER A 810 -11.11 -27.18 29.40
CA SER A 810 -9.75 -27.57 29.81
C SER A 810 -9.69 -29.08 30.00
N ALA A 811 -8.68 -29.72 29.41
CA ALA A 811 -8.41 -31.13 29.58
C ALA A 811 -8.02 -31.45 31.03
N ASP A 812 -7.40 -30.55 31.77
CA ASP A 812 -7.10 -30.62 33.18
C ASP A 812 -7.18 -29.24 33.85
N SER A 813 -8.32 -28.90 34.37
CA SER A 813 -8.57 -27.63 35.06
C SER A 813 -7.83 -27.47 36.38
N THR A 814 -7.12 -28.49 36.87
CA THR A 814 -6.26 -28.39 38.04
C THR A 814 -4.85 -27.88 37.67
N ILE A 815 -4.51 -27.91 36.39
CA ILE A 815 -3.28 -27.32 35.83
C ILE A 815 -3.58 -25.94 35.26
N ALA A 816 -4.57 -25.84 34.37
CA ALA A 816 -5.05 -24.55 33.83
C ALA A 816 -6.55 -24.58 33.68
N SER A 817 -7.23 -23.56 34.16
CA SER A 817 -8.67 -23.35 33.99
C SER A 817 -8.93 -22.37 32.82
N VAL A 818 -10.10 -22.52 32.18
CA VAL A 818 -10.56 -21.57 31.17
C VAL A 818 -11.99 -21.15 31.44
N ASP A 819 -12.31 -19.89 31.23
CA ASP A 819 -13.69 -19.38 31.37
C ASP A 819 -14.44 -19.37 30.03
N ALA A 820 -15.67 -18.90 30.02
CA ALA A 820 -16.52 -18.84 28.84
C ALA A 820 -16.05 -17.80 27.80
N ASP A 821 -15.24 -16.86 28.23
CA ASP A 821 -14.68 -15.80 27.38
C ASP A 821 -13.29 -16.17 26.83
N GLY A 822 -12.81 -17.39 27.13
CA GLY A 822 -11.52 -17.90 26.64
C GLY A 822 -10.32 -17.50 27.49
N ASN A 823 -10.51 -16.91 28.69
CA ASN A 823 -9.38 -16.57 29.57
C ASN A 823 -8.86 -17.83 30.24
N VAL A 824 -7.64 -18.21 29.93
CA VAL A 824 -6.91 -19.36 30.49
C VAL A 824 -6.08 -18.88 31.67
N THR A 825 -6.30 -19.47 32.85
CA THR A 825 -5.58 -19.13 34.09
C THR A 825 -4.75 -20.33 34.58
N GLY A 826 -3.46 -20.11 34.84
CA GLY A 826 -2.57 -21.11 35.42
C GLY A 826 -2.92 -21.41 36.88
N VAL A 827 -3.25 -22.66 37.19
CA VAL A 827 -3.67 -23.13 38.51
C VAL A 827 -2.56 -23.84 39.26
N SER A 828 -1.85 -24.73 38.61
CA SER A 828 -0.71 -25.44 39.15
C SER A 828 0.33 -25.78 38.08
N GLU A 829 1.57 -25.94 38.45
CA GLU A 829 2.66 -26.32 37.52
C GLU A 829 2.32 -27.62 36.78
N GLY A 830 2.45 -27.58 35.44
CA GLY A 830 2.18 -28.73 34.58
C GLY A 830 1.89 -28.35 33.14
N GLU A 831 1.55 -29.34 32.34
CA GLU A 831 1.09 -29.16 30.98
C GLU A 831 -0.34 -29.69 30.81
N THR A 832 -1.18 -28.96 30.09
CA THR A 832 -2.52 -29.38 29.72
C THR A 832 -2.87 -28.85 28.33
N THR A 833 -4.08 -29.08 27.87
CA THR A 833 -4.62 -28.50 26.64
C THR A 833 -5.98 -27.86 26.90
N ILE A 834 -6.24 -26.76 26.24
CA ILE A 834 -7.58 -26.16 26.15
C ILE A 834 -8.16 -26.53 24.79
N LYS A 835 -9.35 -27.16 24.83
CA LYS A 835 -10.14 -27.43 23.64
C LYS A 835 -11.06 -26.26 23.36
N VAL A 836 -10.94 -25.70 22.18
CA VAL A 836 -11.84 -24.68 21.66
C VAL A 836 -12.70 -25.35 20.59
N SER A 837 -14.01 -25.31 20.73
CA SER A 837 -14.90 -26.01 19.81
C SER A 837 -16.00 -25.12 19.27
N LYS A 838 -16.32 -25.27 17.98
CA LYS A 838 -17.39 -24.59 17.26
C LYS A 838 -17.92 -25.50 16.15
N ASP A 839 -19.23 -25.68 16.07
CA ASP A 839 -19.95 -26.42 15.02
C ASP A 839 -19.35 -27.80 14.65
N GLY A 840 -18.86 -28.51 15.68
CA GLY A 840 -18.27 -29.85 15.53
C GLY A 840 -16.78 -29.87 15.19
N LYS A 841 -16.17 -28.71 15.00
CA LYS A 841 -14.71 -28.57 14.88
C LYS A 841 -14.07 -28.30 16.23
N THR A 842 -12.83 -28.74 16.42
CA THR A 842 -12.10 -28.56 17.67
C THR A 842 -10.64 -28.24 17.36
N VAL A 843 -10.12 -27.23 18.03
CA VAL A 843 -8.70 -26.87 18.08
C VAL A 843 -8.20 -27.11 19.50
N GLU A 844 -7.05 -27.74 19.64
CA GLU A 844 -6.39 -27.95 20.93
C GLU A 844 -5.22 -26.98 21.07
N VAL A 845 -5.28 -26.13 22.08
CA VAL A 845 -4.22 -25.19 22.43
C VAL A 845 -3.40 -25.78 23.57
N LYS A 846 -2.10 -25.94 23.39
CA LYS A 846 -1.21 -26.43 24.44
C LYS A 846 -1.00 -25.33 25.49
N VAL A 847 -1.11 -25.67 26.78
CA VAL A 847 -0.86 -24.75 27.88
C VAL A 847 0.22 -25.34 28.78
N THR A 848 1.29 -24.59 28.99
CA THR A 848 2.36 -24.89 29.93
C THR A 848 2.31 -23.91 31.10
N VAL A 849 2.07 -24.40 32.28
CA VAL A 849 2.03 -23.58 33.51
C VAL A 849 3.33 -23.81 34.28
N LYS A 850 4.08 -22.75 34.53
CA LYS A 850 5.32 -22.75 35.32
C LYS A 850 5.02 -22.43 36.79
N ALA A 851 5.85 -22.96 37.69
CA ALA A 851 5.74 -22.62 39.10
C ALA A 851 5.95 -21.14 39.35
N ALA A 852 5.17 -20.55 40.23
CA ALA A 852 5.40 -19.19 40.69
C ALA A 852 6.76 -19.12 41.39
N THR A 853 7.60 -18.18 40.93
CA THR A 853 8.94 -17.98 41.55
C THR A 853 8.73 -17.42 42.96
N THR A 854 8.81 -18.26 43.97
CA THR A 854 8.85 -17.84 45.37
C THR A 854 10.22 -17.26 45.69
N THR A 855 10.31 -15.97 45.78
CA THR A 855 11.43 -15.30 46.49
C THR A 855 11.23 -15.51 47.99
N ASP A 856 12.03 -16.39 48.58
CA ASP A 856 12.05 -16.66 50.00
C ASP A 856 12.61 -15.43 50.73
N THR A 857 11.76 -14.71 51.42
CA THR A 857 12.15 -13.66 52.33
C THR A 857 11.81 -14.14 53.76
N THR A 858 12.80 -14.66 54.47
CA THR A 858 12.75 -14.85 55.91
C THR A 858 12.63 -13.51 56.58
N ALA A 859 11.49 -13.30 57.19
CA ALA A 859 11.16 -12.17 58.04
C ALA A 859 11.78 -12.30 59.44
N THR A 860 12.31 -11.21 59.97
CA THR A 860 12.30 -10.97 61.40
C THR A 860 11.55 -9.67 61.73
N THR A 861 10.56 -9.86 62.58
CA THR A 861 9.66 -8.87 63.14
C THR A 861 10.37 -7.73 63.85
N ASP A 862 9.91 -6.47 63.72
CA ASP A 862 9.27 -5.84 64.89
C ASP A 862 8.47 -4.54 64.51
N VAL A 863 7.46 -4.34 65.32
CA VAL A 863 6.31 -3.47 65.38
C VAL A 863 6.69 -2.00 65.50
N THR A 864 5.96 -1.07 64.88
CA THR A 864 4.93 -0.21 65.42
C THR A 864 4.50 0.95 64.49
N THR A 865 3.19 0.96 64.28
CA THR A 865 2.15 2.03 64.27
C THR A 865 2.35 3.40 63.63
N GLU A 866 1.30 3.65 62.81
CA GLU A 866 0.46 4.89 62.67
C GLU A 866 1.08 6.09 61.89
N THR A 867 0.43 6.73 61.01
CA THR A 867 -0.95 7.01 60.53
C THR A 867 -0.89 8.01 59.36
N THR A 868 -1.89 7.85 58.47
CA THR A 868 -2.62 8.87 57.67
C THR A 868 -1.84 9.77 56.69
N ASP A 869 -2.24 9.68 55.49
CA ASP A 869 -3.30 10.19 54.67
C ASP A 869 -2.86 10.91 53.38
N SER A 870 -3.53 10.51 52.36
CA SER A 870 -3.97 11.19 51.15
C SER A 870 -3.03 11.57 50.00
N ASP A 871 -3.35 10.86 48.95
CA ASP A 871 -3.58 11.29 47.57
C ASP A 871 -2.48 12.03 46.78
N VAL A 872 -2.13 11.43 45.73
CA VAL A 872 -2.44 11.65 44.30
C VAL A 872 -1.48 10.89 43.40
N THR A 873 -2.07 10.07 42.59
CA THR A 873 -1.53 9.30 41.50
C THR A 873 -0.78 10.09 40.43
N THR A 874 0.31 9.55 39.99
CA THR A 874 0.58 9.41 38.52
C THR A 874 1.53 8.24 38.31
N ALA A 875 1.09 7.31 37.49
CA ALA A 875 1.87 6.16 37.09
C ALA A 875 2.90 6.58 36.03
N SER A 876 4.12 6.14 36.22
CA SER A 876 5.10 6.10 35.16
C SER A 876 5.73 4.72 35.18
N THR A 877 5.68 4.09 34.03
CA THR A 877 6.13 2.72 33.79
C THR A 877 7.64 2.62 33.76
N SER A 878 8.11 1.58 34.38
CA SER A 878 9.49 1.28 34.72
C SER A 878 10.21 0.45 33.66
N VAL A 879 11.38 0.88 33.29
CA VAL A 879 12.47 0.00 32.85
C VAL A 879 13.23 -0.48 34.07
N SER A 880 13.62 -1.73 34.13
CA SER A 880 14.26 -2.49 35.20
C SER A 880 14.91 -1.67 36.33
N SER A 881 14.21 -1.53 37.43
CA SER A 881 14.71 -0.83 38.59
C SER A 881 15.68 -1.66 39.40
N VAL A 882 16.91 -1.24 39.40
CA VAL A 882 17.79 -1.54 40.55
C VAL A 882 17.32 -0.60 41.68
N SER A 883 16.81 -1.19 42.76
CA SER A 883 16.36 -0.45 43.92
C SER A 883 17.57 0.20 44.62
N ILE A 884 17.67 1.52 44.51
CA ILE A 884 18.72 2.31 45.16
C ILE A 884 18.11 3.02 46.36
N THR A 885 18.86 2.98 47.49
CA THR A 885 18.53 3.63 48.74
C THR A 885 18.72 5.16 48.55
N PRO A 886 17.83 6.04 49.04
CA PRO A 886 18.02 7.48 48.96
C PRO A 886 19.37 7.94 49.54
N GLY A 887 20.16 8.67 48.74
CA GLY A 887 21.48 9.15 49.08
C GLY A 887 22.65 8.40 48.49
N GLN A 888 22.42 7.45 47.56
CA GLN A 888 23.49 6.78 46.84
C GLN A 888 23.84 7.60 45.57
N LEU A 889 25.15 7.79 45.35
CA LEU A 889 25.65 8.47 44.16
C LEU A 889 25.42 7.61 42.91
N LEU A 890 24.65 8.12 41.95
CA LEU A 890 24.49 7.53 40.63
C LEU A 890 24.80 8.62 39.58
N LEU A 891 26.04 8.61 39.09
CA LEU A 891 26.47 9.63 38.12
C LEU A 891 25.66 9.50 36.83
N GLY A 892 25.13 10.63 36.40
CA GLY A 892 24.26 10.75 35.25
C GLY A 892 22.77 10.88 35.60
N ASP A 893 22.31 10.36 36.73
CA ASP A 893 20.89 10.42 37.15
C ASP A 893 20.58 11.78 37.81
N THR A 894 20.28 12.76 37.03
CA THR A 894 20.04 14.15 37.48
C THR A 894 18.59 14.44 37.79
N ASN A 895 17.65 13.63 37.30
CA ASN A 895 16.24 13.72 37.63
C ASN A 895 15.88 12.89 38.87
N LEU A 896 16.81 12.08 39.38
CA LEU A 896 16.70 11.21 40.56
C LEU A 896 15.64 10.12 40.43
N ASP A 897 15.40 9.62 39.22
CA ASP A 897 14.43 8.55 38.96
C ASP A 897 15.05 7.14 39.03
N GLY A 898 16.37 7.04 39.23
CA GLY A 898 17.12 5.81 39.33
C GLY A 898 17.61 5.23 37.99
N SER A 899 17.41 5.94 36.92
CA SER A 899 17.91 5.64 35.56
C SER A 899 18.90 6.70 35.12
N VAL A 900 19.70 6.38 34.10
CA VAL A 900 20.59 7.36 33.45
C VAL A 900 20.28 7.34 31.97
N ASP A 901 19.60 8.39 31.51
CA ASP A 901 19.14 8.48 30.15
C ASP A 901 19.22 9.89 29.54
N VAL A 902 18.63 10.09 28.37
CA VAL A 902 18.68 11.38 27.67
C VAL A 902 17.93 12.49 28.40
N THR A 903 16.97 12.16 29.28
CA THR A 903 16.22 13.17 30.05
C THR A 903 17.11 13.84 31.09
N ASP A 904 18.08 13.12 31.62
CA ASP A 904 19.11 13.64 32.53
C ASP A 904 20.05 14.60 31.82
N ALA A 905 20.48 14.25 30.61
CA ALA A 905 21.31 15.13 29.79
C ALA A 905 20.57 16.44 29.42
N VAL A 906 19.26 16.35 29.13
CA VAL A 906 18.41 17.53 28.91
C VAL A 906 18.33 18.37 30.20
N LEU A 907 18.20 17.74 31.37
CA LEU A 907 18.12 18.44 32.65
C LEU A 907 19.45 19.09 32.99
N LEU A 908 20.59 18.43 32.73
CA LEU A 908 21.93 19.00 32.84
C LEU A 908 22.13 20.22 31.95
N ASN A 909 21.74 20.15 30.70
CA ASN A 909 21.80 21.30 29.78
C ASN A 909 20.97 22.48 30.29
N LYS A 910 19.78 22.23 30.82
CA LYS A 910 18.96 23.28 31.46
C LYS A 910 19.60 23.86 32.69
N LYS A 911 20.30 23.06 33.47
CA LYS A 911 21.03 23.52 34.66
C LYS A 911 22.25 24.34 34.25
N ALA A 912 23.06 23.87 33.30
CA ALA A 912 24.20 24.61 32.74
C ALA A 912 23.80 25.96 32.14
N ALA A 913 22.63 26.05 31.54
CA ALA A 913 22.02 27.28 31.02
C ALA A 913 21.33 28.14 32.11
N ASN A 914 21.39 27.75 33.36
CA ASN A 914 20.72 28.41 34.50
C ASN A 914 19.19 28.53 34.38
N VAL A 915 18.56 27.61 33.64
CA VAL A 915 17.10 27.55 33.47
C VAL A 915 16.42 26.82 34.63
N VAL A 916 17.13 25.90 35.29
CA VAL A 916 16.65 25.15 36.45
C VAL A 916 17.68 25.19 37.60
N SER A 917 17.23 24.96 38.84
CA SER A 917 18.11 24.82 40.00
C SER A 917 18.19 23.36 40.42
N PHE A 918 19.38 22.88 40.74
CA PHE A 918 19.64 21.55 41.28
C PHE A 918 19.71 21.57 42.79
N ASN A 919 19.25 20.52 43.44
CA ASN A 919 19.57 20.22 44.82
C ASN A 919 20.98 19.58 44.92
N GLU A 920 21.43 19.35 46.16
CA GLU A 920 22.77 18.81 46.43
C GLU A 920 22.98 17.42 45.76
N GLN A 921 21.98 16.51 45.78
CA GLN A 921 22.06 15.19 45.17
C GLN A 921 22.08 15.27 43.63
N GLN A 922 21.26 16.11 43.04
CA GLN A 922 21.25 16.33 41.59
C GLN A 922 22.59 16.91 41.11
N THR A 923 23.20 17.80 41.89
CA THR A 923 24.53 18.33 41.56
C THR A 923 25.60 17.25 41.64
N LEU A 924 25.58 16.41 42.68
CA LEU A 924 26.52 15.30 42.80
C LEU A 924 26.36 14.26 41.67
N ASN A 925 25.14 13.93 41.31
CA ASN A 925 24.86 12.98 40.21
C ASN A 925 25.18 13.59 38.85
N GLY A 926 25.01 14.89 38.68
CA GLY A 926 25.17 15.61 37.45
C GLY A 926 26.59 16.00 37.07
N ASP A 927 27.53 15.98 38.02
CA ASP A 927 28.95 16.32 37.83
C ASP A 927 29.65 15.16 37.11
N CYS A 928 29.40 15.08 35.82
CA CYS A 928 29.73 13.93 34.94
C CYS A 928 31.07 14.08 34.20
N TYR A 929 31.68 15.27 34.22
CA TYR A 929 32.93 15.53 33.53
C TYR A 929 34.15 15.35 34.42
N ASP A 930 34.24 16.07 35.54
CA ASP A 930 35.44 16.13 36.33
C ASP A 930 35.23 16.15 37.86
N GLN A 931 34.01 16.10 38.32
CA GLN A 931 33.60 16.06 39.73
C GLN A 931 34.11 17.26 40.54
N ASN A 932 34.07 18.43 39.94
CA ASN A 932 34.54 19.69 40.60
C ASN A 932 33.47 20.36 41.44
N GLY A 933 32.26 19.88 41.46
CA GLY A 933 31.10 20.41 42.22
C GLY A 933 30.31 21.50 41.49
N GLU A 934 30.69 21.82 40.27
CA GLU A 934 30.00 22.79 39.41
C GLU A 934 29.39 22.07 38.23
N ILE A 935 28.18 22.47 37.78
CA ILE A 935 27.50 21.89 36.61
C ILE A 935 27.58 22.84 35.44
N ASP A 936 28.27 22.41 34.39
CA ASP A 936 28.42 23.18 33.14
C ASP A 936 28.08 22.34 31.87
N GLY A 937 28.36 22.91 30.69
CA GLY A 937 28.08 22.23 29.42
C GLY A 937 28.97 21.00 29.13
N ASN A 938 30.09 20.86 29.87
CA ASN A 938 30.96 19.70 29.71
C ASN A 938 30.35 18.47 30.39
N ASP A 939 29.61 18.65 31.50
CA ASP A 939 28.91 17.56 32.19
C ASP A 939 27.80 16.97 31.30
N ALA A 940 27.01 17.83 30.71
CA ALA A 940 25.99 17.40 29.78
C ALA A 940 26.59 16.69 28.54
N THR A 941 27.73 17.17 28.06
CA THR A 941 28.47 16.56 26.96
C THR A 941 29.06 15.20 27.34
N ALA A 942 29.60 15.07 28.55
CA ALA A 942 30.13 13.82 29.11
C ALA A 942 29.01 12.77 29.23
N LEU A 943 27.85 13.18 29.77
CA LEU A 943 26.72 12.30 29.91
C LEU A 943 26.20 11.82 28.51
N LEU A 944 26.08 12.72 27.54
CA LEU A 944 25.70 12.35 26.18
C LEU A 944 26.68 11.36 25.52
N LYS A 945 27.99 11.58 25.69
CA LYS A 945 29.03 10.65 25.21
C LYS A 945 28.92 9.27 25.87
N PHE A 946 28.56 9.23 27.16
CA PHE A 946 28.32 7.99 27.87
C PHE A 946 27.09 7.25 27.31
N LEU A 947 25.99 7.96 27.14
CA LEU A 947 24.73 7.38 26.63
C LEU A 947 24.85 6.80 25.21
N VAL A 948 25.69 7.40 24.36
CA VAL A 948 26.00 6.87 23.03
C VAL A 948 27.22 5.94 22.99
N HIS A 949 27.65 5.45 24.15
CA HIS A 949 28.74 4.48 24.32
C HIS A 949 30.12 4.92 23.78
N ILE A 950 30.36 6.23 23.66
CA ILE A 950 31.69 6.79 23.39
C ILE A 950 32.57 6.68 24.64
N LEU A 951 31.99 6.90 25.81
CA LEU A 951 32.65 6.68 27.10
C LEU A 951 32.24 5.36 27.73
N LYS A 952 33.17 4.70 28.41
CA LYS A 952 32.92 3.43 29.10
C LYS A 952 32.31 3.62 30.49
N GLY A 953 32.39 4.82 31.03
CA GLY A 953 31.85 5.20 32.33
C GLY A 953 31.97 6.68 32.63
N LEU A 954 31.28 7.13 33.69
CA LEU A 954 31.34 8.48 34.20
C LEU A 954 32.12 8.53 35.50
N PRO A 955 32.85 9.60 35.85
CA PRO A 955 32.98 10.83 35.04
C PRO A 955 33.91 10.66 33.84
N GLU A 956 33.84 11.59 32.86
CA GLU A 956 34.65 11.50 31.63
C GLU A 956 36.14 11.43 31.90
N ASN A 957 36.61 12.20 32.88
CA ASN A 957 38.01 12.25 33.28
C ASN A 957 38.46 11.07 34.19
N SER A 958 37.67 10.01 34.23
CA SER A 958 38.05 8.81 34.98
C SER A 958 39.04 7.93 34.24
N SER A 959 39.78 7.11 34.98
CA SER A 959 40.70 6.13 34.41
C SER A 959 40.03 5.02 33.59
N MET A 960 38.72 4.92 33.65
CA MET A 960 37.92 3.96 32.84
C MET A 960 37.84 4.36 31.38
N ASN A 961 38.02 5.62 31.08
CA ASN A 961 37.93 6.18 29.74
C ASN A 961 39.34 6.38 29.10
N ALA A 962 40.43 6.13 29.86
CA ALA A 962 41.82 6.27 29.41
C ALA A 962 42.26 5.08 28.52
#